data_423931e7906ec1758b2abbeab83ace59
#
_entry.id   423931e7906ec1758b2abbeab83ace59
#
_cell.length_a   1.000
_cell.length_b   1.000
_cell.length_c   1.000
_cell.angle_alpha   90.00
_cell.angle_beta   90.00
_cell.angle_gamma   90.00
#
_symmetry.space_group_name_H-M   'P 1'
#
loop_
_entity.id
_entity.type
_entity.pdbx_description
1 polymer ?
#
loop_
_entity_poly.entity_id
_entity_poly.type
_entity_poly.pdbx_seq_one_letter_code
_entity_poly.pdbx_strand_id
1 'polypeptide(L)'
;MRVRSIHGPRVASLLLIGAAGCYSGNLPQETEPTTGASAEASGGASDGDTDTDTDTDGAAPVVAWSPMHRLNRLEYNNTLRDLLGTALRPADAFGPDPEANGFDNMAAQLRVSSSLIDAYDGAARAVIADALDDQPAFRADFAGDGLDVPGGYRVGDLWALSGQPLTVQVTVPSYTEAEIVLYAGMMFGGAAPAPQARLSVNGVDLPPFAAQGSAAIPAPHVQPIALTAGAHTITVLPTNYVNLPAQNDFNNIFVAGLSVRSIEMTSGPGRARIYTCEPEGEGDLACYGEILTGFAARAWRRPLDDDERADLLALFAQLRGHGEGPDEALRLVMRGVLLSPKFFYRARTTEDQDGDGWLDDYVLASRLSYFLWSSMPDDRLFAMAAEGRLATDEGLREAVEFMLADPKAQALLDGFAEQWLATRHLAAYSPNPAVYPGWSGEVRAAMIAESKLFFGDFLQNELPVASLIHPDFAYRNDPLAAHYGLPPVGSAGPLLRVPAEGPERRGLLALGAWLTATSDADHSSPIRRGRWASERLLCTPIPPPPPGVVFEPPDLGGADSVREALEMHRSDPACAGCHALLDVLGIGFEEYNGVAQPVLDPELDNLGELPDGSTFNGAHELSQLFADSDVFVECFTRTLFTYAAGRPWGPHDALPLRQLALTARAEAYTLPQLIDALVHTPSFRGPAPLDQAE
;
A
#
# COMPACT_ATOMS: atom_id res chain seq x y z
N MET A 1 32.67 -22.74 42.81
CA MET A 1 32.33 -21.30 42.85
C MET A 1 30.99 -21.13 42.17
N ARG A 2 29.97 -20.74 42.93
CA ARG A 2 28.58 -20.61 42.44
C ARG A 2 28.42 -19.26 41.71
N VAL A 3 28.06 -19.27 40.49
CA VAL A 3 27.61 -18.06 39.77
C VAL A 3 26.09 -17.89 40.01
N ARG A 4 25.74 -16.78 40.66
CA ARG A 4 24.34 -16.38 40.90
C ARG A 4 23.78 -15.79 39.63
N SER A 5 22.64 -16.31 39.17
CA SER A 5 21.77 -15.68 38.19
C SER A 5 21.12 -14.46 38.83
N ILE A 6 21.34 -13.30 38.26
CA ILE A 6 20.58 -12.09 38.61
C ILE A 6 19.44 -11.95 37.63
N HIS A 7 18.22 -12.18 38.12
CA HIS A 7 16.99 -11.81 37.44
C HIS A 7 16.84 -10.28 37.49
N GLY A 8 16.87 -9.61 36.35
CA GLY A 8 16.53 -8.20 36.22
C GLY A 8 15.03 -7.97 36.40
N PRO A 9 14.62 -6.86 37.01
CA PRO A 9 13.23 -6.58 37.32
C PRO A 9 12.46 -6.03 36.10
N ARG A 10 11.22 -6.40 36.07
CA ARG A 10 10.09 -6.01 35.24
C ARG A 10 9.99 -4.48 35.04
N VAL A 11 10.39 -3.96 33.90
CA VAL A 11 10.16 -2.57 33.45
C VAL A 11 8.85 -2.43 32.63
N ALA A 12 8.11 -3.51 32.44
CA ALA A 12 6.93 -3.55 31.58
C ALA A 12 5.66 -2.88 32.14
N SER A 13 5.69 -2.29 33.34
CA SER A 13 4.47 -1.77 33.98
C SER A 13 4.37 -0.26 34.12
N LEU A 14 5.33 0.53 33.67
CA LEU A 14 5.30 2.00 33.91
C LEU A 14 4.92 2.85 32.68
N LEU A 15 4.84 2.28 31.49
CA LEU A 15 4.46 3.00 30.26
C LEU A 15 2.92 3.12 30.03
N LEU A 16 2.10 2.56 30.90
CA LEU A 16 0.62 2.53 30.76
C LEU A 16 -0.13 3.55 31.63
N ILE A 17 0.55 4.36 32.45
CA ILE A 17 -0.12 5.26 33.42
C ILE A 17 -0.33 6.69 32.90
N GLY A 18 0.31 7.10 31.80
CA GLY A 18 0.17 8.45 31.23
C GLY A 18 -1.01 8.68 30.29
N ALA A 19 -1.76 7.63 29.89
CA ALA A 19 -2.84 7.74 28.91
C ALA A 19 -4.26 7.66 29.49
N ALA A 20 -4.42 7.69 30.82
CA ALA A 20 -5.73 7.48 31.49
C ALA A 20 -6.44 8.78 31.94
N GLY A 21 -6.07 9.90 31.40
CA GLY A 21 -6.67 11.18 31.81
C GLY A 21 -7.26 11.98 30.68
N CYS A 22 -8.28 11.51 29.97
CA CYS A 22 -9.28 12.33 29.25
C CYS A 22 -10.18 11.43 28.38
N TYR A 23 -11.09 10.69 28.96
CA TYR A 23 -12.35 10.35 28.28
C TYR A 23 -13.37 9.80 29.31
N SER A 24 -14.15 10.70 29.91
CA SER A 24 -15.41 10.36 30.56
C SER A 24 -16.55 10.87 29.67
N GLY A 25 -16.83 10.17 28.62
CA GLY A 25 -18.03 10.36 27.81
C GLY A 25 -18.95 9.16 27.99
N ASN A 26 -20.13 9.38 28.55
CA ASN A 26 -21.18 8.37 28.76
C ASN A 26 -21.56 7.74 27.40
N LEU A 27 -21.50 6.43 27.32
CA LEU A 27 -22.13 5.65 26.25
C LEU A 27 -23.66 5.65 26.51
N PRO A 28 -24.50 5.90 25.51
CA PRO A 28 -25.94 5.64 25.62
C PRO A 28 -26.20 4.12 25.61
N GLN A 29 -27.04 3.67 26.55
CA GLN A 29 -27.55 2.30 26.55
C GLN A 29 -28.53 2.11 25.40
N GLU A 30 -28.36 1.03 24.66
CA GLU A 30 -29.33 0.52 23.70
C GLU A 30 -30.64 0.18 24.41
N THR A 31 -31.74 0.81 23.99
CA THR A 31 -33.11 0.39 24.35
C THR A 31 -33.75 -0.22 23.09
N GLU A 32 -34.18 -1.46 23.23
CA GLU A 32 -34.96 -2.18 22.24
C GLU A 32 -36.27 -1.45 21.87
N PRO A 33 -36.72 -1.54 20.61
CA PRO A 33 -37.99 -0.91 20.20
C PRO A 33 -39.18 -1.81 20.52
N THR A 34 -40.09 -1.32 21.38
CA THR A 34 -41.44 -1.90 21.53
C THR A 34 -42.36 -1.39 20.43
N THR A 35 -43.02 -2.32 19.79
CA THR A 35 -44.10 -2.14 18.79
C THR A 35 -45.35 -1.46 19.40
N GLY A 36 -46.00 -0.59 18.64
CA GLY A 36 -47.40 -0.36 18.80
C GLY A 36 -48.01 0.98 18.34
N ALA A 37 -48.79 0.85 17.29
CA ALA A 37 -50.10 1.54 17.03
C ALA A 37 -50.14 2.96 16.45
N SER A 38 -50.68 2.96 15.26
CA SER A 38 -51.49 3.95 14.52
C SER A 38 -52.35 4.94 15.30
N ALA A 39 -52.45 6.18 14.79
CA ALA A 39 -53.69 6.92 14.53
C ALA A 39 -53.46 8.32 13.95
N GLU A 40 -53.98 8.53 12.75
CA GLU A 40 -54.91 9.56 12.29
C GLU A 40 -54.54 11.05 12.22
N ALA A 41 -54.82 11.55 11.06
CA ALA A 41 -54.72 12.90 10.56
C ALA A 41 -55.80 13.83 11.18
N SER A 42 -55.45 15.09 11.36
CA SER A 42 -56.43 16.18 11.15
C SER A 42 -55.70 17.47 10.75
N GLY A 43 -56.19 18.07 9.69
CA GLY A 43 -55.71 19.31 9.10
C GLY A 43 -56.17 20.56 9.85
N GLY A 44 -55.49 21.66 9.57
CA GLY A 44 -55.86 22.99 9.98
C GLY A 44 -55.02 24.04 9.27
N ALA A 45 -55.59 24.63 8.24
CA ALA A 45 -55.04 25.80 7.56
C ALA A 45 -55.35 27.08 8.40
N SER A 46 -54.40 27.98 8.44
CA SER A 46 -54.69 29.42 8.59
C SER A 46 -53.55 30.26 7.99
N ASP A 47 -54.00 31.18 7.16
CA ASP A 47 -53.26 32.24 6.49
C ASP A 47 -52.65 33.26 7.43
N GLY A 48 -51.57 33.93 6.96
CA GLY A 48 -51.36 35.31 7.32
C GLY A 48 -49.92 35.71 7.61
N ASP A 49 -49.46 36.49 6.68
CA ASP A 49 -48.59 37.66 6.73
C ASP A 49 -47.06 37.50 6.46
N THR A 50 -46.77 38.10 5.32
CA THR A 50 -45.46 38.56 4.87
C THR A 50 -44.87 39.59 5.84
N ASP A 51 -43.66 39.30 6.37
CA ASP A 51 -42.68 40.32 6.66
C ASP A 51 -41.30 39.85 6.17
N THR A 52 -40.79 40.57 5.19
CA THR A 52 -39.43 40.51 4.68
C THR A 52 -38.52 41.24 5.65
N ASP A 53 -37.85 40.52 6.55
CA ASP A 53 -36.61 40.98 7.16
C ASP A 53 -35.46 40.12 6.70
N THR A 54 -34.65 40.71 5.83
CA THR A 54 -33.32 40.25 5.47
C THR A 54 -32.34 40.53 6.59
N ASP A 55 -32.35 39.70 7.62
CA ASP A 55 -31.19 39.58 8.52
C ASP A 55 -30.31 38.47 8.04
N THR A 56 -29.25 38.88 7.35
CA THR A 56 -28.05 38.03 7.11
C THR A 56 -27.31 37.93 8.45
N ASP A 57 -27.87 37.20 9.39
CA ASP A 57 -27.09 36.66 10.50
C ASP A 57 -26.18 35.59 9.95
N GLY A 58 -24.86 35.91 9.94
CA GLY A 58 -23.83 34.98 9.61
C GLY A 58 -23.98 33.75 10.48
N ALA A 59 -24.44 32.64 9.87
CA ALA A 59 -24.37 31.33 10.49
C ALA A 59 -22.91 31.10 10.89
N ALA A 60 -22.66 30.92 12.18
CA ALA A 60 -21.35 30.55 12.67
C ALA A 60 -20.87 29.36 11.86
N PRO A 61 -19.63 29.35 11.41
CA PRO A 61 -19.11 28.22 10.60
C PRO A 61 -19.32 26.94 11.38
N VAL A 62 -20.05 26.01 10.79
CA VAL A 62 -20.30 24.68 11.37
C VAL A 62 -18.93 24.00 11.40
N VAL A 63 -18.36 23.85 12.60
CA VAL A 63 -17.07 23.19 12.80
C VAL A 63 -17.20 21.74 12.35
N ALA A 64 -16.72 21.45 11.17
CA ALA A 64 -16.79 20.11 10.61
C ALA A 64 -15.73 19.22 11.25
N TRP A 65 -16.16 18.07 11.73
CA TRP A 65 -15.29 17.04 12.29
C TRP A 65 -14.73 16.17 11.15
N SER A 66 -13.40 16.10 11.01
CA SER A 66 -12.76 15.16 10.10
C SER A 66 -12.43 13.90 10.89
N PRO A 67 -12.81 12.69 10.42
CA PRO A 67 -12.46 11.46 11.12
C PRO A 67 -10.93 11.35 11.24
N MET A 68 -10.44 10.81 12.35
CA MET A 68 -9.03 10.52 12.53
C MET A 68 -8.61 9.46 11.52
N HIS A 69 -7.68 9.83 10.65
CA HIS A 69 -7.18 8.95 9.60
C HIS A 69 -5.90 8.23 10.08
N ARG A 70 -6.00 6.94 10.38
CA ARG A 70 -4.84 6.10 10.68
C ARG A 70 -4.01 5.89 9.40
N LEU A 71 -2.70 5.89 9.53
CA LEU A 71 -1.82 5.51 8.42
C LEU A 71 -2.10 4.06 8.00
N ASN A 72 -2.33 3.82 6.70
CA ASN A 72 -2.37 2.48 6.15
C ASN A 72 -0.95 1.89 6.05
N ARG A 73 -0.82 0.63 5.62
CA ARG A 73 0.48 -0.07 5.55
C ARG A 73 1.50 0.64 4.65
N LEU A 74 1.07 1.16 3.49
CA LEU A 74 1.92 1.88 2.56
C LEU A 74 2.40 3.21 3.18
N GLU A 75 1.47 3.99 3.72
CA GLU A 75 1.74 5.28 4.37
C GLU A 75 2.67 5.11 5.59
N TYR A 76 2.45 4.07 6.39
CA TYR A 76 3.28 3.76 7.56
C TYR A 76 4.73 3.45 7.17
N ASN A 77 4.94 2.54 6.21
CA ASN A 77 6.27 2.19 5.72
C ASN A 77 7.00 3.40 5.11
N ASN A 78 6.29 4.17 4.26
CA ASN A 78 6.87 5.35 3.62
C ASN A 78 7.22 6.44 4.64
N THR A 79 6.36 6.65 5.64
CA THR A 79 6.62 7.60 6.75
C THR A 79 7.87 7.20 7.54
N LEU A 80 8.02 5.93 7.89
CA LEU A 80 9.22 5.46 8.59
C LEU A 80 10.48 5.60 7.74
N ARG A 81 10.41 5.29 6.45
CA ARG A 81 11.51 5.51 5.51
C ARG A 81 11.96 6.98 5.50
N ASP A 82 11.02 7.90 5.36
CA ASP A 82 11.32 9.32 5.21
C ASP A 82 11.70 9.97 6.55
N LEU A 83 11.16 9.49 7.67
CA LEU A 83 11.50 9.96 9.02
C LEU A 83 12.87 9.46 9.49
N LEU A 84 13.14 8.17 9.30
CA LEU A 84 14.26 7.47 9.90
C LEU A 84 15.37 7.07 8.91
N GLY A 85 15.14 7.18 7.60
CA GLY A 85 16.08 6.71 6.58
C GLY A 85 16.20 5.19 6.47
N THR A 86 15.32 4.42 7.10
CA THR A 86 15.32 2.96 7.10
C THR A 86 14.81 2.39 5.77
N ALA A 87 15.39 1.26 5.34
CA ALA A 87 14.86 0.47 4.23
C ALA A 87 13.86 -0.59 4.68
N LEU A 88 13.68 -0.79 5.99
CA LEU A 88 12.74 -1.76 6.54
C LEU A 88 11.29 -1.37 6.21
N ARG A 89 10.48 -2.37 5.97
CA ARG A 89 9.04 -2.24 5.67
C ARG A 89 8.21 -3.07 6.66
N PRO A 90 8.21 -2.73 7.94
CA PRO A 90 7.60 -3.57 8.98
C PRO A 90 6.10 -3.75 8.81
N ALA A 91 5.39 -2.79 8.19
CA ALA A 91 3.97 -2.89 7.98
C ALA A 91 3.57 -3.95 6.93
N ASP A 92 4.52 -4.47 6.14
CA ASP A 92 4.23 -5.58 5.23
C ASP A 92 3.85 -6.87 5.98
N ALA A 93 4.29 -7.00 7.24
CA ALA A 93 3.91 -8.10 8.15
C ALA A 93 2.61 -7.83 8.95
N PHE A 94 2.03 -6.63 8.87
CA PHE A 94 0.76 -6.33 9.56
C PHE A 94 -0.41 -7.02 8.83
N GLY A 95 -1.52 -7.21 9.54
CA GLY A 95 -2.78 -7.60 8.90
C GLY A 95 -3.16 -6.61 7.78
N PRO A 96 -3.87 -7.06 6.73
CA PRO A 96 -4.29 -6.19 5.65
C PRO A 96 -5.21 -5.08 6.18
N ASP A 97 -5.07 -3.88 5.62
CA ASP A 97 -6.00 -2.80 5.87
C ASP A 97 -7.34 -3.09 5.18
N PRO A 98 -8.48 -2.80 5.81
CA PRO A 98 -9.78 -2.99 5.20
C PRO A 98 -9.97 -1.99 4.04
N GLU A 99 -10.53 -2.49 2.93
CA GLU A 99 -10.87 -1.67 1.78
C GLU A 99 -12.31 -1.19 1.84
N ALA A 100 -12.53 0.09 1.53
CA ALA A 100 -13.84 0.66 1.32
C ALA A 100 -13.78 1.67 0.16
N ASN A 101 -14.86 1.81 -0.58
CA ASN A 101 -14.92 2.66 -1.78
C ASN A 101 -13.75 2.38 -2.76
N GLY A 102 -13.15 1.19 -2.64
CA GLY A 102 -12.05 0.67 -3.44
C GLY A 102 -10.66 1.11 -3.03
N PHE A 103 -10.50 1.65 -1.83
CA PHE A 103 -9.22 2.10 -1.29
C PHE A 103 -9.03 1.64 0.15
N ASP A 104 -7.79 1.36 0.50
CA ASP A 104 -7.36 0.94 1.84
C ASP A 104 -6.97 2.11 2.76
N ASN A 105 -7.15 3.35 2.28
CA ASN A 105 -6.87 4.57 3.03
C ASN A 105 -8.13 5.28 3.55
N MET A 106 -9.27 4.60 3.61
CA MET A 106 -10.53 5.19 4.10
C MET A 106 -10.54 5.31 5.61
N ALA A 107 -10.53 6.55 6.12
CA ALA A 107 -10.40 6.87 7.54
C ALA A 107 -11.39 6.12 8.44
N ALA A 108 -12.65 6.00 8.04
CA ALA A 108 -13.71 5.34 8.81
C ALA A 108 -13.46 3.84 9.03
N GLN A 109 -12.66 3.20 8.18
CA GLN A 109 -12.37 1.76 8.25
C GLN A 109 -11.06 1.44 8.99
N LEU A 110 -10.14 2.41 9.08
CA LEU A 110 -8.81 2.23 9.63
C LEU A 110 -8.80 2.27 11.16
N ARG A 111 -9.22 1.19 11.78
CA ARG A 111 -9.25 1.06 13.26
C ARG A 111 -7.95 0.49 13.81
N VAL A 112 -7.66 0.78 15.08
CA VAL A 112 -6.51 0.23 15.81
C VAL A 112 -6.98 -0.90 16.73
N SER A 113 -6.40 -2.09 16.56
CA SER A 113 -6.58 -3.25 17.43
C SER A 113 -5.40 -3.39 18.40
N SER A 114 -5.57 -4.16 19.48
CA SER A 114 -4.48 -4.48 20.41
C SER A 114 -3.31 -5.18 19.71
N SER A 115 -3.60 -6.10 18.79
CA SER A 115 -2.57 -6.79 18.00
C SER A 115 -1.78 -5.83 17.09
N LEU A 116 -2.43 -4.79 16.58
CA LEU A 116 -1.75 -3.77 15.78
C LEU A 116 -0.84 -2.87 16.64
N ILE A 117 -1.23 -2.58 17.89
CA ILE A 117 -0.35 -1.86 18.84
C ILE A 117 0.90 -2.67 19.14
N ASP A 118 0.77 -3.99 19.35
CA ASP A 118 1.94 -4.88 19.55
C ASP A 118 2.84 -4.90 18.30
N ALA A 119 2.24 -4.90 17.12
CA ALA A 119 2.99 -4.83 15.85
C ALA A 119 3.71 -3.48 15.68
N TYR A 120 3.07 -2.35 16.03
CA TYR A 120 3.71 -1.03 16.04
C TYR A 120 4.88 -0.97 17.02
N ASP A 121 4.77 -1.59 18.20
CA ASP A 121 5.86 -1.65 19.17
C ASP A 121 7.07 -2.43 18.63
N GLY A 122 6.81 -3.59 18.04
CA GLY A 122 7.86 -4.38 17.38
C GLY A 122 8.52 -3.62 16.23
N ALA A 123 7.71 -2.97 15.40
CA ALA A 123 8.17 -2.15 14.28
C ALA A 123 9.04 -0.97 14.76
N ALA A 124 8.57 -0.21 15.76
CA ALA A 124 9.31 0.94 16.30
C ALA A 124 10.70 0.55 16.81
N ARG A 125 10.81 -0.57 17.53
CA ARG A 125 12.11 -1.09 17.99
C ARG A 125 13.03 -1.44 16.82
N ALA A 126 12.50 -2.17 15.84
CA ALA A 126 13.29 -2.62 14.70
C ALA A 126 13.81 -1.45 13.85
N VAL A 127 12.95 -0.46 13.55
CA VAL A 127 13.34 0.66 12.71
C VAL A 127 14.25 1.66 13.41
N ILE A 128 14.12 1.86 14.73
CA ILE A 128 15.04 2.71 15.52
C ILE A 128 16.43 2.04 15.59
N ALA A 129 16.47 0.72 15.80
CA ALA A 129 17.74 -0.01 15.78
C ALA A 129 18.39 0.06 14.39
N ASP A 130 17.65 -0.20 13.31
CA ASP A 130 18.16 -0.10 11.94
C ASP A 130 18.68 1.30 11.61
N ALA A 131 17.96 2.35 12.06
CA ALA A 131 18.33 3.74 11.79
C ALA A 131 19.57 4.22 12.54
N LEU A 132 19.79 3.75 13.77
CA LEU A 132 20.81 4.29 14.68
C LEU A 132 22.00 3.37 14.93
N ASP A 133 21.81 2.03 14.82
CA ASP A 133 22.90 1.10 15.05
C ASP A 133 23.89 1.12 13.88
N ASP A 134 25.17 0.96 14.22
CA ASP A 134 26.18 0.82 13.19
C ASP A 134 25.91 -0.39 12.31
N GLN A 135 26.00 -0.19 11.02
CA GLN A 135 25.73 -1.20 9.99
C GLN A 135 27.00 -1.55 9.22
N PRO A 136 27.16 -2.78 8.73
CA PRO A 136 28.21 -3.09 7.78
C PRO A 136 28.15 -2.14 6.57
N ALA A 137 29.28 -1.58 6.17
CA ALA A 137 29.36 -0.67 5.02
C ALA A 137 28.86 -1.30 3.71
N PHE A 138 28.91 -2.65 3.65
CA PHE A 138 28.31 -3.47 2.60
C PHE A 138 27.65 -4.69 3.22
N ARG A 139 26.44 -5.02 2.75
CA ARG A 139 25.71 -6.24 3.14
C ARG A 139 24.84 -6.74 1.99
N ALA A 140 24.87 -8.04 1.78
CA ALA A 140 23.96 -8.75 0.88
C ALA A 140 23.43 -10.00 1.58
N ASP A 141 22.13 -10.12 1.71
CA ASP A 141 21.45 -11.24 2.37
C ASP A 141 20.67 -12.07 1.35
N PHE A 142 20.76 -13.38 1.48
CA PHE A 142 20.07 -14.36 0.65
C PHE A 142 19.32 -15.35 1.54
N ALA A 143 18.02 -15.48 1.34
CA ALA A 143 17.16 -16.42 2.06
C ALA A 143 16.01 -16.86 1.15
N GLY A 144 15.32 -17.92 1.51
CA GLY A 144 14.13 -18.40 0.80
C GLY A 144 14.40 -18.63 -0.70
N ASP A 145 13.65 -17.93 -1.54
CA ASP A 145 13.74 -18.06 -3.02
C ASP A 145 14.99 -17.37 -3.61
N GLY A 146 15.68 -16.54 -2.81
CA GLY A 146 16.98 -15.96 -3.20
C GLY A 146 18.16 -16.94 -3.12
N LEU A 147 17.94 -18.18 -2.65
CA LEU A 147 18.93 -19.25 -2.63
C LEU A 147 18.67 -20.21 -3.78
N ASP A 148 19.66 -20.39 -4.67
CA ASP A 148 19.59 -21.37 -5.75
C ASP A 148 20.22 -22.69 -5.30
N VAL A 149 19.40 -23.75 -5.18
CA VAL A 149 19.80 -25.11 -4.78
C VAL A 149 19.24 -26.12 -5.79
N PRO A 150 19.88 -26.30 -6.94
CA PRO A 150 19.42 -27.22 -7.96
C PRO A 150 19.35 -28.67 -7.43
N GLY A 151 18.15 -29.25 -7.43
CA GLY A 151 17.94 -30.62 -6.92
C GLY A 151 17.83 -30.74 -5.39
N GLY A 152 17.92 -29.62 -4.65
CA GLY A 152 17.56 -29.54 -3.25
C GLY A 152 16.03 -29.56 -3.05
N TYR A 153 15.59 -29.61 -1.79
CA TYR A 153 14.17 -29.48 -1.45
C TYR A 153 13.99 -28.57 -0.23
N ARG A 154 12.80 -27.95 -0.13
CA ARG A 154 12.46 -27.06 0.99
C ARG A 154 11.76 -27.82 2.11
N VAL A 155 12.06 -27.41 3.36
CA VAL A 155 11.35 -27.85 4.57
C VAL A 155 11.01 -26.56 5.35
N GLY A 156 9.80 -26.06 5.17
CA GLY A 156 9.46 -24.72 5.64
C GLY A 156 10.31 -23.66 4.95
N ASP A 157 10.98 -22.81 5.73
CA ASP A 157 11.85 -21.75 5.24
C ASP A 157 13.31 -22.22 4.98
N LEU A 158 13.60 -23.49 5.17
CA LEU A 158 14.94 -24.04 5.06
C LEU A 158 15.13 -24.76 3.72
N TRP A 159 16.34 -24.66 3.14
CA TRP A 159 16.77 -25.48 2.02
C TRP A 159 17.62 -26.67 2.49
N ALA A 160 17.18 -27.86 2.17
CA ALA A 160 17.96 -29.09 2.37
C ALA A 160 18.86 -29.32 1.17
N LEU A 161 20.18 -29.31 1.36
CA LEU A 161 21.14 -29.40 0.25
C LEU A 161 21.21 -30.79 -0.40
N SER A 162 20.99 -31.86 0.37
CA SER A 162 20.95 -33.25 -0.14
C SER A 162 22.11 -33.62 -1.07
N GLY A 163 23.32 -33.18 -0.72
CA GLY A 163 24.50 -33.39 -1.55
C GLY A 163 24.66 -32.44 -2.75
N GLN A 164 23.70 -31.55 -2.97
CA GLN A 164 23.72 -30.56 -4.02
C GLN A 164 24.35 -29.24 -3.56
N PRO A 165 25.01 -28.49 -4.49
CA PRO A 165 25.52 -27.16 -4.15
C PRO A 165 24.41 -26.13 -4.02
N LEU A 166 24.59 -25.17 -3.10
CA LEU A 166 23.86 -23.90 -3.05
C LEU A 166 24.75 -22.82 -3.66
N THR A 167 24.21 -22.00 -4.56
CA THR A 167 24.96 -20.94 -5.21
C THR A 167 24.24 -19.62 -5.10
N VAL A 168 24.98 -18.53 -4.80
CA VAL A 168 24.50 -17.15 -4.82
C VAL A 168 25.46 -16.27 -5.61
N GLN A 169 24.92 -15.22 -6.22
CA GLN A 169 25.67 -14.18 -6.91
C GLN A 169 25.62 -12.90 -6.07
N VAL A 170 26.79 -12.31 -5.78
CA VAL A 170 26.89 -11.06 -5.03
C VAL A 170 27.74 -10.07 -5.83
N THR A 171 27.30 -8.81 -5.90
CA THR A 171 28.08 -7.73 -6.51
C THR A 171 28.60 -6.81 -5.41
N VAL A 172 29.92 -6.70 -5.30
CA VAL A 172 30.60 -5.87 -4.30
C VAL A 172 31.00 -4.55 -4.96
N PRO A 173 30.63 -3.38 -4.36
CA PRO A 173 30.87 -2.08 -5.00
C PRO A 173 32.33 -1.65 -5.03
N SER A 174 33.12 -2.07 -4.04
CA SER A 174 34.56 -1.73 -3.89
C SER A 174 35.29 -2.89 -3.27
N TYR A 175 36.64 -2.83 -3.21
CA TYR A 175 37.41 -3.79 -2.42
C TYR A 175 36.91 -3.76 -0.97
N THR A 176 36.63 -4.92 -0.41
CA THR A 176 35.99 -5.05 0.89
C THR A 176 36.56 -6.26 1.64
N GLU A 177 37.07 -6.02 2.86
CA GLU A 177 37.24 -7.12 3.82
C GLU A 177 35.87 -7.48 4.37
N ALA A 178 35.47 -8.73 4.20
CA ALA A 178 34.11 -9.18 4.44
C ALA A 178 34.06 -10.50 5.22
N GLU A 179 32.89 -10.82 5.70
CA GLU A 179 32.53 -12.12 6.26
C GLU A 179 31.41 -12.74 5.43
N ILE A 180 31.55 -14.02 5.10
CA ILE A 180 30.45 -14.85 4.63
C ILE A 180 29.85 -15.53 5.87
N VAL A 181 28.57 -15.26 6.14
CA VAL A 181 27.85 -15.85 7.28
C VAL A 181 26.79 -16.79 6.73
N LEU A 182 27.00 -18.10 6.90
CA LEU A 182 26.04 -19.13 6.51
C LEU A 182 25.25 -19.55 7.74
N TYR A 183 23.94 -19.38 7.73
CA TYR A 183 23.03 -19.89 8.77
C TYR A 183 22.61 -21.31 8.37
N ALA A 184 23.23 -22.30 8.96
CA ALA A 184 22.99 -23.68 8.64
C ALA A 184 22.76 -24.53 9.89
N GLY A 185 21.92 -25.55 9.75
CA GLY A 185 21.70 -26.61 10.72
C GLY A 185 21.97 -27.97 10.11
N MET A 186 22.06 -28.98 10.96
CA MET A 186 22.31 -30.36 10.54
C MET A 186 21.23 -31.29 11.02
N MET A 187 21.03 -32.35 10.24
CA MET A 187 20.29 -33.53 10.66
C MET A 187 21.06 -34.76 10.16
N PHE A 188 21.34 -35.69 11.06
CA PHE A 188 21.98 -36.95 10.71
C PHE A 188 21.52 -38.08 11.64
N GLY A 189 21.64 -39.31 11.18
CA GLY A 189 21.20 -40.51 11.92
C GLY A 189 21.97 -41.75 11.49
N GLY A 190 21.75 -42.83 12.27
CA GLY A 190 22.43 -44.09 12.08
C GLY A 190 23.95 -44.01 12.38
N ALA A 191 24.76 -44.60 11.51
CA ALA A 191 26.21 -44.53 11.55
C ALA A 191 26.82 -43.41 10.68
N ALA A 192 25.97 -42.55 10.08
CA ALA A 192 26.44 -41.46 9.24
C ALA A 192 27.24 -40.43 10.04
N PRO A 193 28.36 -39.93 9.50
CA PRO A 193 29.14 -38.89 10.15
C PRO A 193 28.38 -37.56 10.18
N ALA A 194 28.75 -36.64 11.11
CA ALA A 194 28.23 -35.29 11.12
C ALA A 194 28.47 -34.61 9.73
N PRO A 195 27.44 -33.91 9.19
CA PRO A 195 27.56 -33.30 7.87
C PRO A 195 28.62 -32.20 7.85
N GLN A 196 29.39 -32.20 6.79
CA GLN A 196 30.42 -31.19 6.52
C GLN A 196 30.15 -30.50 5.20
N ALA A 197 30.49 -29.22 5.14
CA ALA A 197 30.43 -28.42 3.92
C ALA A 197 31.71 -27.65 3.68
N ARG A 198 31.84 -27.16 2.48
CA ARG A 198 32.88 -26.26 2.04
C ARG A 198 32.26 -25.07 1.32
N LEU A 199 32.75 -23.89 1.65
CA LEU A 199 32.49 -22.67 0.87
C LEU A 199 33.53 -22.54 -0.24
N SER A 200 33.12 -22.05 -1.40
CA SER A 200 34.04 -21.56 -2.42
C SER A 200 33.60 -20.21 -2.93
N VAL A 201 34.55 -19.39 -3.34
CA VAL A 201 34.30 -18.08 -3.95
C VAL A 201 35.00 -18.04 -5.31
N ASN A 202 34.23 -17.83 -6.38
CA ASN A 202 34.69 -17.86 -7.76
C ASN A 202 35.43 -19.18 -8.11
N GLY A 203 35.00 -20.29 -7.49
CA GLY A 203 35.63 -21.62 -7.67
C GLY A 203 36.89 -21.84 -6.84
N VAL A 204 37.29 -20.88 -6.00
CA VAL A 204 38.39 -21.05 -5.04
C VAL A 204 37.84 -21.55 -3.72
N ASP A 205 38.29 -22.71 -3.28
CA ASP A 205 37.81 -23.36 -2.06
C ASP A 205 38.37 -22.72 -0.80
N LEU A 206 37.48 -22.51 0.18
CA LEU A 206 37.81 -22.12 1.54
C LEU A 206 37.91 -23.37 2.44
N PRO A 207 38.46 -23.25 3.65
CA PRO A 207 38.55 -24.40 4.56
C PRO A 207 37.19 -25.05 4.83
N PRO A 208 37.10 -26.39 4.81
CA PRO A 208 35.85 -27.09 5.13
C PRO A 208 35.45 -26.89 6.60
N PHE A 209 34.17 -26.91 6.86
CA PHE A 209 33.61 -26.78 8.20
C PHE A 209 32.56 -27.86 8.49
N ALA A 210 32.38 -28.18 9.76
CA ALA A 210 31.25 -28.99 10.20
C ALA A 210 30.04 -28.07 10.46
N ALA A 211 28.88 -28.41 9.93
CA ALA A 211 27.65 -27.68 10.23
C ALA A 211 27.36 -27.74 11.74
N GLN A 212 26.91 -26.63 12.30
CA GLN A 212 26.57 -26.52 13.71
C GLN A 212 25.06 -26.24 13.84
N GLY A 213 24.51 -26.47 15.05
CA GLY A 213 23.08 -26.32 15.27
C GLY A 213 22.27 -27.50 14.70
N SER A 214 20.97 -27.39 14.78
CA SER A 214 20.02 -28.39 14.26
C SER A 214 19.19 -27.77 13.10
N ALA A 215 18.49 -28.61 12.34
CA ALA A 215 17.55 -28.12 11.34
C ALA A 215 16.48 -27.18 11.95
N ALA A 216 16.08 -27.38 13.22
CA ALA A 216 15.12 -26.51 13.90
C ALA A 216 15.74 -25.19 14.42
N ILE A 217 17.06 -25.17 14.68
CA ILE A 217 17.80 -24.02 15.21
C ILE A 217 19.13 -23.93 14.43
N PRO A 218 19.14 -23.37 13.23
CA PRO A 218 20.34 -23.15 12.44
C PRO A 218 21.32 -22.24 13.20
N ALA A 219 22.61 -22.54 13.12
CA ALA A 219 23.67 -21.75 13.74
C ALA A 219 24.49 -21.01 12.65
N PRO A 220 25.04 -19.82 12.96
CA PRO A 220 25.90 -19.11 12.02
C PRO A 220 27.26 -19.79 11.89
N HIS A 221 27.73 -19.96 10.66
CA HIS A 221 29.12 -20.27 10.33
C HIS A 221 29.72 -19.06 9.63
N VAL A 222 30.74 -18.45 10.26
CA VAL A 222 31.38 -17.22 9.80
C VAL A 222 32.72 -17.55 9.14
N GLN A 223 32.89 -17.09 7.91
CA GLN A 223 34.13 -17.24 7.14
C GLN A 223 34.63 -15.87 6.67
N PRO A 224 35.76 -15.35 7.19
CA PRO A 224 36.34 -14.10 6.70
C PRO A 224 36.92 -14.27 5.31
N ILE A 225 36.80 -13.22 4.49
CA ILE A 225 37.29 -13.18 3.11
C ILE A 225 37.53 -11.75 2.66
N ALA A 226 38.47 -11.57 1.71
CA ALA A 226 38.64 -10.31 0.99
C ALA A 226 38.02 -10.44 -0.40
N LEU A 227 37.14 -9.51 -0.77
CA LEU A 227 36.46 -9.44 -2.04
C LEU A 227 36.86 -8.18 -2.82
N THR A 228 37.17 -8.34 -4.11
CA THR A 228 37.43 -7.19 -4.99
C THR A 228 36.10 -6.56 -5.44
N ALA A 229 36.15 -5.37 -6.02
CA ALA A 229 34.95 -4.82 -6.69
C ALA A 229 34.51 -5.72 -7.84
N GLY A 230 33.20 -5.92 -7.99
CA GLY A 230 32.61 -6.72 -9.07
C GLY A 230 31.72 -7.86 -8.58
N ALA A 231 31.33 -8.70 -9.53
CA ALA A 231 30.47 -9.86 -9.27
C ALA A 231 31.27 -11.06 -8.75
N HIS A 232 30.75 -11.71 -7.72
CA HIS A 232 31.32 -12.92 -7.14
C HIS A 232 30.28 -14.01 -7.05
N THR A 233 30.69 -15.25 -7.33
CA THR A 233 29.89 -16.45 -7.13
C THR A 233 30.33 -17.14 -5.84
N ILE A 234 29.42 -17.30 -4.89
CA ILE A 234 29.64 -18.01 -3.64
C ILE A 234 28.89 -19.33 -3.71
N THR A 235 29.59 -20.44 -3.47
CA THR A 235 29.01 -21.77 -3.49
C THR A 235 29.23 -22.46 -2.15
N VAL A 236 28.18 -23.08 -1.62
CA VAL A 236 28.23 -23.98 -0.45
C VAL A 236 28.04 -25.40 -0.95
N LEU A 237 29.03 -26.27 -0.75
CA LEU A 237 29.02 -27.65 -1.20
C LEU A 237 29.11 -28.62 -0.01
N PRO A 238 28.11 -29.51 0.21
CA PRO A 238 28.27 -30.62 1.12
C PRO A 238 29.40 -31.56 0.70
N THR A 239 30.30 -31.93 1.63
CA THR A 239 31.52 -32.71 1.26
C THR A 239 31.46 -34.19 1.64
N ASN A 240 30.55 -34.56 2.56
CA ASN A 240 30.42 -35.91 3.08
C ASN A 240 28.95 -36.38 3.15
N TYR A 241 28.13 -35.98 2.17
CA TYR A 241 26.72 -36.36 2.12
C TYR A 241 26.52 -37.88 2.07
N VAL A 242 25.66 -38.39 2.94
CA VAL A 242 25.26 -39.80 3.03
C VAL A 242 23.72 -39.88 3.06
N ASN A 243 23.20 -40.79 2.22
CA ASN A 243 21.76 -41.13 2.25
C ASN A 243 21.57 -42.62 1.91
N LEU A 244 21.52 -43.46 2.95
CA LEU A 244 21.34 -44.90 2.87
C LEU A 244 20.07 -45.29 3.66
N PRO A 245 18.88 -45.11 3.08
CA PRO A 245 17.61 -45.30 3.82
C PRO A 245 17.40 -46.69 4.40
N ALA A 246 17.91 -47.73 3.71
CA ALA A 246 17.81 -49.12 4.15
C ALA A 246 18.56 -49.42 5.46
N GLN A 247 19.58 -48.59 5.79
CA GLN A 247 20.41 -48.68 6.99
C GLN A 247 20.07 -47.56 8.00
N ASN A 248 19.11 -46.69 7.68
CA ASN A 248 18.81 -45.49 8.41
C ASN A 248 20.03 -44.57 8.61
N ASP A 249 21.01 -44.66 7.70
CA ASP A 249 22.22 -43.78 7.68
C ASP A 249 21.96 -42.60 6.75
N PHE A 250 21.92 -41.44 7.35
CA PHE A 250 21.74 -40.19 6.58
C PHE A 250 22.42 -39.02 7.28
N ASN A 251 22.85 -38.05 6.47
CA ASN A 251 23.23 -36.71 6.93
C ASN A 251 22.83 -35.66 5.91
N ASN A 252 22.40 -34.52 6.39
CA ASN A 252 22.04 -33.39 5.52
C ASN A 252 22.32 -32.06 6.20
N ILE A 253 22.50 -31.04 5.38
CA ILE A 253 22.65 -29.64 5.79
C ILE A 253 21.41 -28.89 5.40
N PHE A 254 20.83 -28.15 6.35
CA PHE A 254 19.67 -27.30 6.17
C PHE A 254 20.12 -25.85 6.25
N VAL A 255 19.91 -25.05 5.20
CA VAL A 255 20.34 -23.67 5.10
C VAL A 255 19.12 -22.76 5.27
N ALA A 256 19.19 -21.85 6.25
CA ALA A 256 18.19 -20.80 6.47
C ALA A 256 18.52 -19.53 5.68
N GLY A 257 19.82 -19.25 5.47
CA GLY A 257 20.27 -18.08 4.73
C GLY A 257 21.78 -17.98 4.63
N LEU A 258 22.22 -17.12 3.73
CA LEU A 258 23.61 -16.73 3.56
C LEU A 258 23.68 -15.21 3.51
N SER A 259 24.64 -14.63 4.23
CA SER A 259 24.90 -13.19 4.25
C SER A 259 26.35 -12.93 3.89
N VAL A 260 26.60 -11.90 3.09
CA VAL A 260 27.95 -11.35 2.85
C VAL A 260 27.95 -9.94 3.38
N ARG A 261 28.82 -9.65 4.36
CA ARG A 261 28.87 -8.35 5.00
C ARG A 261 30.31 -7.87 5.16
N SER A 262 30.53 -6.55 5.02
CA SER A 262 31.83 -5.95 5.31
C SER A 262 32.15 -6.02 6.80
N ILE A 263 33.44 -6.06 7.13
CA ILE A 263 33.95 -5.88 8.51
C ILE A 263 33.93 -4.39 8.87
N GLU A 264 34.08 -3.52 7.88
CA GLU A 264 33.95 -2.08 8.05
C GLU A 264 32.51 -1.72 8.41
N MET A 265 32.33 -0.93 9.45
CA MET A 265 31.04 -0.46 9.95
C MET A 265 30.86 1.01 9.59
N THR A 266 29.63 1.38 9.26
CA THR A 266 29.19 2.76 9.05
C THR A 266 28.06 3.07 10.01
N SER A 267 27.92 4.35 10.36
CA SER A 267 26.78 4.79 11.17
C SER A 267 25.46 4.41 10.52
N GLY A 268 24.47 4.10 11.34
CA GLY A 268 23.14 3.75 10.89
C GLY A 268 22.55 4.79 9.90
N PRO A 269 21.74 4.37 8.92
CA PRO A 269 21.30 5.22 7.80
C PRO A 269 20.48 6.43 8.25
N GLY A 270 19.86 6.37 9.43
CA GLY A 270 19.04 7.44 9.99
C GLY A 270 19.80 8.43 10.88
N ARG A 271 21.02 8.11 11.29
CA ARG A 271 21.74 8.93 12.28
C ARG A 271 21.84 10.39 11.86
N ALA A 272 22.26 10.68 10.64
CA ALA A 272 22.40 12.04 10.13
C ALA A 272 21.06 12.82 10.01
N ARG A 273 19.94 12.11 9.97
CA ARG A 273 18.59 12.73 9.93
C ARG A 273 18.05 13.02 11.33
N ILE A 274 18.47 12.22 12.30
CA ILE A 274 17.97 12.26 13.68
C ILE A 274 18.86 13.19 14.53
N TYR A 275 20.18 13.06 14.42
CA TYR A 275 21.12 13.88 15.17
C TYR A 275 21.37 15.22 14.46
N THR A 276 20.62 16.24 14.85
CA THR A 276 20.77 17.63 14.37
C THR A 276 21.95 18.34 15.00
N CYS A 277 22.47 17.79 16.11
CA CYS A 277 23.70 18.18 16.80
C CYS A 277 24.43 16.93 17.27
N GLU A 278 25.75 17.05 17.56
CA GLU A 278 26.54 15.99 18.20
C GLU A 278 26.69 16.31 19.70
N PRO A 279 26.16 15.42 20.60
CA PRO A 279 26.25 15.65 22.03
C PRO A 279 27.72 15.72 22.51
N GLU A 280 28.12 16.77 23.27
CA GLU A 280 29.45 16.94 23.83
C GLU A 280 29.74 15.95 24.97
N GLY A 281 28.84 15.06 25.29
CA GLY A 281 28.93 14.00 26.29
C GLY A 281 27.58 13.61 26.88
N GLU A 282 27.57 12.66 27.80
CA GLU A 282 26.36 12.11 28.40
C GLU A 282 25.46 13.15 29.12
N GLY A 283 25.98 14.29 29.47
CA GLY A 283 25.30 15.37 30.19
C GLY A 283 24.76 16.48 29.29
N ASP A 284 24.92 16.39 27.96
CA ASP A 284 24.45 17.42 27.03
C ASP A 284 22.94 17.32 26.78
N LEU A 285 22.16 17.70 27.80
CA LEU A 285 20.70 17.67 27.74
C LEU A 285 20.13 18.65 26.70
N ALA A 286 20.88 19.68 26.30
CA ALA A 286 20.42 20.64 25.31
C ALA A 286 20.38 19.99 23.91
N CYS A 287 21.46 19.31 23.50
CA CYS A 287 21.51 18.61 22.23
C CYS A 287 20.52 17.44 22.18
N TYR A 288 20.46 16.59 23.20
CA TYR A 288 19.44 15.51 23.24
C TYR A 288 18.00 16.05 23.20
N GLY A 289 17.76 17.21 23.85
CA GLY A 289 16.47 17.88 23.79
C GLY A 289 16.12 18.38 22.40
N GLU A 290 17.07 18.96 21.67
CA GLU A 290 16.91 19.40 20.28
C GLU A 290 16.60 18.19 19.36
N ILE A 291 17.37 17.11 19.46
CA ILE A 291 17.18 15.87 18.72
C ILE A 291 15.75 15.33 18.94
N LEU A 292 15.32 15.20 20.20
CA LEU A 292 14.01 14.64 20.54
C LEU A 292 12.86 15.50 20.05
N THR A 293 12.93 16.82 20.24
CA THR A 293 11.86 17.73 19.84
C THR A 293 11.76 17.86 18.32
N GLY A 294 12.91 17.88 17.62
CA GLY A 294 12.96 17.87 16.17
C GLY A 294 12.41 16.57 15.58
N PHE A 295 12.78 15.42 16.16
CA PHE A 295 12.24 14.12 15.76
C PHE A 295 10.72 14.05 15.96
N ALA A 296 10.22 14.44 17.13
CA ALA A 296 8.79 14.39 17.44
C ALA A 296 7.97 15.34 16.57
N ALA A 297 8.45 16.56 16.29
CA ALA A 297 7.79 17.50 15.41
C ALA A 297 7.61 16.93 13.99
N ARG A 298 8.65 16.29 13.46
CA ARG A 298 8.59 15.62 12.15
C ARG A 298 7.66 14.40 12.19
N ALA A 299 7.74 13.58 13.23
CA ALA A 299 6.91 12.40 13.41
C ALA A 299 5.42 12.74 13.52
N TRP A 300 5.09 13.84 14.20
CA TRP A 300 3.72 14.31 14.40
C TRP A 300 3.27 15.33 13.34
N ARG A 301 4.16 15.67 12.40
CA ARG A 301 3.89 16.48 11.19
C ARG A 301 3.44 17.92 11.50
N ARG A 302 3.83 18.46 12.66
CA ARG A 302 3.61 19.84 13.09
C ARG A 302 4.59 20.25 14.19
N PRO A 303 4.76 21.54 14.47
CA PRO A 303 5.48 21.98 15.66
C PRO A 303 4.88 21.41 16.93
N LEU A 304 5.71 21.19 17.94
CA LEU A 304 5.26 20.82 19.29
C LEU A 304 4.78 22.06 20.05
N ASP A 305 3.71 21.89 20.82
CA ASP A 305 3.36 22.85 21.85
C ASP A 305 4.32 22.78 23.05
N ASP A 306 4.19 23.72 23.97
CA ASP A 306 5.08 23.82 25.14
C ASP A 306 4.93 22.62 26.10
N ASP A 307 3.72 22.11 26.27
CA ASP A 307 3.43 20.96 27.13
C ASP A 307 4.01 19.67 26.54
N GLU A 308 3.80 19.44 25.24
CA GLU A 308 4.39 18.30 24.51
C GLU A 308 5.90 18.29 24.59
N ARG A 309 6.53 19.46 24.40
CA ARG A 309 7.96 19.63 24.54
C ARG A 309 8.43 19.30 25.95
N ALA A 310 7.74 19.84 26.97
CA ALA A 310 8.06 19.61 28.37
C ALA A 310 7.92 18.12 28.73
N ASP A 311 6.86 17.46 28.29
CA ASP A 311 6.61 16.05 28.56
C ASP A 311 7.70 15.13 27.97
N LEU A 312 8.13 15.37 26.73
CA LEU A 312 9.22 14.60 26.09
C LEU A 312 10.54 14.75 26.85
N LEU A 313 10.89 16.00 27.24
CA LEU A 313 12.11 16.27 28.00
C LEU A 313 12.05 15.69 29.42
N ALA A 314 10.88 15.74 30.08
CA ALA A 314 10.69 15.13 31.38
C ALA A 314 10.80 13.61 31.32
N LEU A 315 10.25 12.95 30.30
CA LEU A 315 10.40 11.51 30.10
C LEU A 315 11.87 11.12 29.89
N PHE A 316 12.61 11.87 29.06
CA PHE A 316 14.03 11.65 28.87
C PHE A 316 14.80 11.78 30.19
N ALA A 317 14.57 12.87 30.93
CA ALA A 317 15.22 13.09 32.24
C ALA A 317 14.89 11.99 33.26
N GLN A 318 13.64 11.50 33.27
CA GLN A 318 13.21 10.40 34.13
C GLN A 318 13.97 9.10 33.81
N LEU A 319 14.08 8.72 32.53
CA LEU A 319 14.82 7.54 32.08
C LEU A 319 16.30 7.65 32.48
N ARG A 320 16.91 8.82 32.29
CA ARG A 320 18.30 9.11 32.77
C ARG A 320 18.39 8.96 34.28
N GLY A 321 17.41 9.42 35.02
CA GLY A 321 17.34 9.29 36.49
C GLY A 321 17.20 7.84 36.96
N HIS A 322 16.67 6.95 36.16
CA HIS A 322 16.58 5.50 36.40
C HIS A 322 17.87 4.76 36.01
N GLY A 323 18.87 5.45 35.47
CA GLY A 323 20.19 4.88 35.17
C GLY A 323 20.36 4.43 33.72
N GLU A 324 19.40 4.73 32.83
CA GLU A 324 19.56 4.46 31.41
C GLU A 324 20.65 5.35 30.81
N GLY A 325 21.46 4.81 29.89
CA GLY A 325 22.39 5.61 29.10
C GLY A 325 21.66 6.63 28.22
N PRO A 326 22.34 7.73 27.81
CA PRO A 326 21.66 8.77 27.04
C PRO A 326 21.10 8.25 25.69
N ASP A 327 21.85 7.41 24.98
CA ASP A 327 21.40 6.83 23.71
C ASP A 327 20.22 5.87 23.90
N GLU A 328 20.21 5.08 24.99
CA GLU A 328 19.08 4.21 25.28
C GLU A 328 17.86 5.02 25.72
N ALA A 329 18.03 6.06 26.54
CA ALA A 329 16.95 6.97 26.90
C ALA A 329 16.36 7.66 25.65
N LEU A 330 17.21 8.12 24.71
CA LEU A 330 16.81 8.68 23.43
C LEU A 330 15.93 7.67 22.64
N ARG A 331 16.40 6.43 22.47
CA ARG A 331 15.67 5.36 21.76
C ARG A 331 14.32 5.06 22.39
N LEU A 332 14.26 5.02 23.71
CA LEU A 332 13.01 4.78 24.44
C LEU A 332 12.00 5.91 24.26
N VAL A 333 12.44 7.17 24.28
CA VAL A 333 11.55 8.31 24.01
C VAL A 333 11.11 8.32 22.56
N MET A 334 12.00 8.10 21.58
CA MET A 334 11.64 7.97 20.17
C MET A 334 10.60 6.85 19.94
N ARG A 335 10.77 5.71 20.62
CA ARG A 335 9.77 4.63 20.59
C ARG A 335 8.43 5.10 21.13
N GLY A 336 8.39 5.88 22.21
CA GLY A 336 7.18 6.50 22.74
C GLY A 336 6.51 7.45 21.73
N VAL A 337 7.30 8.24 21.01
CA VAL A 337 6.83 9.12 19.92
C VAL A 337 6.16 8.31 18.81
N LEU A 338 6.78 7.20 18.36
CA LEU A 338 6.23 6.34 17.30
C LEU A 338 5.01 5.52 17.75
N LEU A 339 4.82 5.30 19.05
CA LEU A 339 3.65 4.63 19.62
C LEU A 339 2.53 5.63 20.00
N SER A 340 2.78 6.92 19.87
CA SER A 340 1.77 7.94 20.13
C SER A 340 0.67 7.93 19.05
N PRO A 341 -0.60 8.10 19.40
CA PRO A 341 -1.67 8.35 18.43
C PRO A 341 -1.35 9.49 17.47
N LYS A 342 -0.60 10.51 17.89
CA LYS A 342 -0.15 11.65 17.07
C LYS A 342 0.75 11.21 15.91
N PHE A 343 1.42 10.06 16.00
CA PHE A 343 2.21 9.49 14.91
C PHE A 343 1.35 8.70 13.92
N PHE A 344 0.62 7.70 14.38
CA PHE A 344 -0.08 6.80 13.46
C PHE A 344 -1.47 7.29 13.03
N TYR A 345 -2.00 8.38 13.62
CA TYR A 345 -3.14 9.10 13.10
C TYR A 345 -2.73 10.44 12.48
N ARG A 346 -3.33 10.78 11.35
CA ARG A 346 -3.36 12.13 10.80
C ARG A 346 -4.52 12.86 11.45
N ALA A 347 -4.42 13.10 12.76
CA ALA A 347 -5.48 13.73 13.52
C ALA A 347 -5.50 15.24 13.23
N ARG A 348 -6.70 15.77 13.03
CA ARG A 348 -6.98 17.17 13.14
C ARG A 348 -7.41 17.45 14.58
N THR A 349 -6.76 18.37 15.27
CA THR A 349 -7.27 18.90 16.52
C THR A 349 -8.21 20.07 16.21
N THR A 350 -9.14 20.35 17.10
CA THR A 350 -10.01 21.55 16.98
C THR A 350 -9.22 22.86 17.04
N GLU A 351 -7.96 22.79 17.48
CA GLU A 351 -7.00 23.90 17.54
C GLU A 351 -6.36 24.20 16.18
N ASP A 352 -6.46 23.28 15.19
CA ASP A 352 -5.90 23.44 13.85
C ASP A 352 -6.76 24.35 12.93
N GLN A 353 -7.70 25.10 13.48
CA GLN A 353 -8.53 26.04 12.73
C GLN A 353 -8.20 27.48 13.15
N ASP A 354 -7.75 28.26 12.20
CA ASP A 354 -7.58 29.72 12.34
C ASP A 354 -8.92 30.47 12.47
N GLY A 355 -10.04 29.74 12.55
CA GLY A 355 -11.40 30.28 12.68
C GLY A 355 -11.98 30.82 11.36
N ASP A 356 -11.29 30.63 10.25
CA ASP A 356 -11.73 31.06 8.91
C ASP A 356 -12.44 29.95 8.12
N GLY A 357 -12.52 28.75 8.68
CA GLY A 357 -13.14 27.57 8.06
C GLY A 357 -12.23 26.78 7.14
N TRP A 358 -10.94 27.12 7.05
CA TRP A 358 -9.94 26.38 6.28
C TRP A 358 -9.07 25.48 7.17
N LEU A 359 -8.36 24.53 6.56
CA LEU A 359 -7.38 23.74 7.27
C LEU A 359 -6.13 24.56 7.56
N ASP A 360 -5.57 24.38 8.76
CA ASP A 360 -4.24 24.86 9.09
C ASP A 360 -3.18 24.36 8.07
N ASP A 361 -2.15 25.16 7.83
CA ASP A 361 -1.12 24.87 6.81
C ASP A 361 -0.37 23.56 7.06
N TYR A 362 -0.13 23.17 8.33
CA TYR A 362 0.51 21.86 8.62
C TYR A 362 -0.44 20.68 8.38
N VAL A 363 -1.74 20.86 8.64
CA VAL A 363 -2.76 19.87 8.30
C VAL A 363 -2.88 19.73 6.80
N LEU A 364 -2.84 20.85 6.07
CA LEU A 364 -2.87 20.87 4.60
C LEU A 364 -1.59 20.25 4.01
N ALA A 365 -0.41 20.56 4.56
CA ALA A 365 0.86 19.93 4.18
C ALA A 365 0.79 18.41 4.36
N SER A 366 0.27 17.94 5.51
CA SER A 366 0.08 16.52 5.76
C SER A 366 -0.91 15.89 4.76
N ARG A 367 -2.06 16.55 4.48
CA ARG A 367 -3.04 16.05 3.51
C ARG A 367 -2.45 15.92 2.12
N LEU A 368 -1.72 16.92 1.65
CA LEU A 368 -1.03 16.91 0.35
C LEU A 368 0.02 15.78 0.27
N SER A 369 0.88 15.66 1.29
CA SER A 369 1.99 14.72 1.24
C SER A 369 1.49 13.26 1.27
N TYR A 370 0.47 12.95 2.05
CA TYR A 370 -0.12 11.61 2.03
C TYR A 370 -0.93 11.33 0.77
N PHE A 371 -1.54 12.34 0.16
CA PHE A 371 -2.18 12.18 -1.14
C PHE A 371 -1.17 11.88 -2.25
N LEU A 372 -0.12 12.71 -2.39
CA LEU A 372 0.78 12.65 -3.54
C LEU A 372 1.95 11.68 -3.34
N TRP A 373 2.43 11.51 -2.09
CA TRP A 373 3.60 10.71 -1.76
C TRP A 373 3.32 9.49 -0.89
N SER A 374 2.09 9.36 -0.39
CA SER A 374 1.72 8.37 0.65
C SER A 374 2.74 8.36 1.80
N SER A 375 3.24 9.54 2.18
CA SER A 375 4.28 9.73 3.19
C SER A 375 4.13 11.09 3.88
N MET A 376 4.95 11.32 4.92
CA MET A 376 5.01 12.58 5.66
C MET A 376 5.53 13.74 4.81
N PRO A 377 5.20 15.01 5.16
CA PRO A 377 5.81 16.19 4.55
C PRO A 377 7.34 16.17 4.66
N ASP A 378 8.02 16.66 3.65
CA ASP A 378 9.46 16.91 3.69
C ASP A 378 9.79 18.30 4.29
N ASP A 379 11.07 18.61 4.43
CA ASP A 379 11.53 19.86 5.04
C ASP A 379 11.08 21.10 4.23
N ARG A 380 10.95 20.98 2.89
CA ARG A 380 10.46 22.07 2.03
C ARG A 380 8.98 22.35 2.30
N LEU A 381 8.17 21.29 2.34
CA LEU A 381 6.74 21.42 2.60
C LEU A 381 6.47 21.92 4.02
N PHE A 382 7.27 21.48 5.01
CA PHE A 382 7.23 22.01 6.37
C PHE A 382 7.57 23.51 6.42
N ALA A 383 8.58 23.95 5.67
CA ALA A 383 8.94 25.37 5.61
C ALA A 383 7.81 26.20 4.98
N MET A 384 7.18 25.72 3.90
CA MET A 384 6.05 26.39 3.28
C MET A 384 4.86 26.51 4.23
N ALA A 385 4.58 25.45 5.03
CA ALA A 385 3.56 25.50 6.07
C ALA A 385 3.89 26.52 7.18
N ALA A 386 5.15 26.54 7.64
CA ALA A 386 5.59 27.49 8.67
C ALA A 386 5.52 28.96 8.21
N GLU A 387 5.62 29.21 6.90
CA GLU A 387 5.54 30.54 6.27
C GLU A 387 4.09 30.95 5.93
N GLY A 388 3.09 30.10 6.17
CA GLY A 388 1.68 30.36 5.81
C GLY A 388 1.43 30.35 4.30
N ARG A 389 2.30 29.74 3.51
CA ARG A 389 2.25 29.78 2.04
C ARG A 389 1.20 28.84 1.46
N LEU A 390 0.90 27.74 2.14
CA LEU A 390 -0.08 26.76 1.65
C LEU A 390 -1.52 27.30 1.71
N ALA A 391 -1.78 28.31 2.53
CA ALA A 391 -3.06 29.05 2.51
C ALA A 391 -3.29 29.83 1.22
N THR A 392 -2.22 30.16 0.46
CA THR A 392 -2.30 30.92 -0.79
C THR A 392 -2.40 30.01 -2.01
N ASP A 393 -3.14 30.43 -3.05
CA ASP A 393 -3.27 29.67 -4.30
C ASP A 393 -1.92 29.51 -5.03
N GLU A 394 -1.04 30.51 -4.94
CA GLU A 394 0.30 30.44 -5.55
C GLU A 394 1.20 29.45 -4.84
N GLY A 395 1.25 29.49 -3.50
CA GLY A 395 2.06 28.56 -2.72
C GLY A 395 1.55 27.12 -2.81
N LEU A 396 0.22 26.93 -2.82
CA LEU A 396 -0.38 25.60 -2.98
C LEU A 396 -0.03 25.01 -4.35
N ARG A 397 -0.10 25.81 -5.43
CA ARG A 397 0.31 25.38 -6.78
C ARG A 397 1.79 25.02 -6.82
N GLU A 398 2.66 25.86 -6.26
CA GLU A 398 4.09 25.55 -6.16
C GLU A 398 4.34 24.23 -5.42
N ALA A 399 3.59 23.98 -4.35
CA ALA A 399 3.69 22.72 -3.60
C ALA A 399 3.33 21.53 -4.48
N VAL A 400 2.21 21.57 -5.19
CA VAL A 400 1.77 20.49 -6.09
C VAL A 400 2.79 20.25 -7.21
N GLU A 401 3.29 21.32 -7.84
CA GLU A 401 4.27 21.22 -8.94
C GLU A 401 5.55 20.49 -8.50
N PHE A 402 6.17 20.93 -7.40
CA PHE A 402 7.41 20.27 -6.97
C PHE A 402 7.17 18.86 -6.44
N MET A 403 6.02 18.62 -5.80
CA MET A 403 5.69 17.29 -5.29
C MET A 403 5.44 16.27 -6.41
N LEU A 404 4.80 16.67 -7.50
CA LEU A 404 4.60 15.81 -8.67
C LEU A 404 5.89 15.57 -9.44
N ALA A 405 6.84 16.51 -9.40
CA ALA A 405 8.16 16.35 -10.00
C ALA A 405 9.11 15.47 -9.16
N ASP A 406 8.81 15.24 -7.88
CA ASP A 406 9.62 14.38 -6.99
C ASP A 406 9.38 12.89 -7.30
N PRO A 407 10.44 12.05 -7.29
CA PRO A 407 10.28 10.59 -7.45
C PRO A 407 9.28 9.95 -6.47
N LYS A 408 9.03 10.55 -5.31
CA LYS A 408 8.00 10.08 -4.35
C LYS A 408 6.58 10.10 -4.93
N ALA A 409 6.32 10.89 -5.98
CA ALA A 409 5.04 10.88 -6.69
C ALA A 409 4.69 9.51 -7.33
N GLN A 410 5.69 8.61 -7.48
CA GLN A 410 5.45 7.21 -7.81
C GLN A 410 4.43 6.54 -6.85
N ALA A 411 4.30 7.04 -5.62
CA ALA A 411 3.31 6.56 -4.66
C ALA A 411 1.84 6.69 -5.15
N LEU A 412 1.55 7.62 -6.07
CA LEU A 412 0.23 7.68 -6.73
C LEU A 412 -0.03 6.45 -7.59
N LEU A 413 1.00 5.90 -8.23
CA LEU A 413 0.85 4.65 -9.00
C LEU A 413 0.63 3.47 -8.08
N ASP A 414 1.43 3.36 -7.02
CA ASP A 414 1.38 2.23 -6.07
C ASP A 414 0.17 2.33 -5.11
N GLY A 415 -0.27 3.53 -4.78
CA GLY A 415 -1.39 3.81 -3.88
C GLY A 415 -2.73 3.92 -4.59
N PHE A 416 -2.87 4.89 -5.51
CA PHE A 416 -4.12 5.18 -6.20
C PHE A 416 -4.36 4.24 -7.38
N ALA A 417 -3.44 4.22 -8.38
CA ALA A 417 -3.70 3.54 -9.64
C ALA A 417 -3.86 2.02 -9.47
N GLU A 418 -3.00 1.37 -8.67
CA GLU A 418 -3.10 -0.07 -8.43
C GLU A 418 -4.42 -0.48 -7.76
N GLN A 419 -4.96 0.36 -6.87
CA GLN A 419 -6.23 0.08 -6.20
C GLN A 419 -7.42 0.38 -7.13
N TRP A 420 -7.40 1.53 -7.81
CA TRP A 420 -8.43 1.92 -8.74
C TRP A 420 -8.61 0.87 -9.85
N LEU A 421 -7.51 0.36 -10.39
CA LEU A 421 -7.47 -0.69 -11.41
C LEU A 421 -7.62 -2.12 -10.84
N ALA A 422 -7.76 -2.29 -9.53
CA ALA A 422 -7.80 -3.59 -8.84
C ALA A 422 -6.58 -4.49 -9.10
N THR A 423 -5.45 -3.93 -9.58
CA THR A 423 -4.26 -4.70 -10.00
C THR A 423 -3.47 -5.31 -8.85
N ARG A 424 -3.63 -4.80 -7.61
CA ARG A 424 -3.02 -5.39 -6.40
C ARG A 424 -3.39 -6.86 -6.22
N HIS A 425 -4.62 -7.24 -6.58
CA HIS A 425 -5.09 -8.62 -6.45
C HIS A 425 -4.42 -9.57 -7.45
N LEU A 426 -3.89 -9.02 -8.55
CA LEU A 426 -3.22 -9.82 -9.58
C LEU A 426 -1.93 -10.50 -9.06
N ALA A 427 -1.25 -9.92 -8.08
CA ALA A 427 -0.03 -10.51 -7.50
C ALA A 427 -0.28 -11.89 -6.87
N ALA A 428 -1.46 -12.09 -6.27
CA ALA A 428 -1.87 -13.35 -5.65
C ALA A 428 -2.77 -14.21 -6.57
N TYR A 429 -3.14 -13.71 -7.75
CA TYR A 429 -4.03 -14.42 -8.67
C TYR A 429 -3.34 -15.64 -9.28
N SER A 430 -4.03 -16.79 -9.22
CA SER A 430 -3.52 -18.06 -9.72
C SER A 430 -4.58 -18.75 -10.57
N PRO A 431 -4.59 -18.54 -11.90
CA PRO A 431 -5.52 -19.20 -12.79
C PRO A 431 -5.21 -20.69 -12.90
N ASN A 432 -6.24 -21.46 -13.28
CA ASN A 432 -6.11 -22.89 -13.46
C ASN A 432 -5.18 -23.20 -14.64
N PRO A 433 -4.03 -23.87 -14.43
CA PRO A 433 -3.06 -24.14 -15.51
C PRO A 433 -3.58 -25.14 -16.54
N ALA A 434 -4.62 -25.92 -16.23
CA ALA A 434 -5.26 -26.80 -17.22
C ALA A 434 -6.12 -26.03 -18.21
N VAL A 435 -6.69 -24.89 -17.78
CA VAL A 435 -7.50 -24.01 -18.65
C VAL A 435 -6.61 -22.98 -19.37
N TYR A 436 -5.62 -22.44 -18.64
CA TYR A 436 -4.73 -21.38 -19.12
C TYR A 436 -3.25 -21.80 -19.11
N PRO A 437 -2.84 -22.76 -19.95
CA PRO A 437 -1.46 -23.30 -19.93
C PRO A 437 -0.40 -22.28 -20.35
N GLY A 438 -0.79 -21.19 -21.00
CA GLY A 438 0.11 -20.08 -21.40
C GLY A 438 0.31 -19.01 -20.32
N TRP A 439 -0.36 -19.10 -19.17
CA TRP A 439 -0.16 -18.17 -18.08
C TRP A 439 1.17 -18.38 -17.39
N SER A 440 1.89 -17.30 -17.13
CA SER A 440 3.20 -17.34 -16.46
C SER A 440 3.40 -16.15 -15.52
N GLY A 441 4.38 -16.26 -14.61
CA GLY A 441 4.80 -15.14 -13.77
C GLY A 441 5.32 -13.95 -14.57
N GLU A 442 5.91 -14.19 -15.74
CA GLU A 442 6.39 -13.15 -16.64
C GLU A 442 5.23 -12.34 -17.25
N VAL A 443 4.20 -13.04 -17.75
CA VAL A 443 2.99 -12.38 -18.28
C VAL A 443 2.30 -11.55 -17.19
N ARG A 444 2.15 -12.11 -15.98
CA ARG A 444 1.59 -11.38 -14.84
C ARG A 444 2.38 -10.12 -14.52
N ALA A 445 3.71 -10.22 -14.43
CA ALA A 445 4.57 -9.07 -14.16
C ALA A 445 4.48 -8.02 -15.28
N ALA A 446 4.39 -8.44 -16.54
CA ALA A 446 4.23 -7.54 -17.68
C ALA A 446 2.88 -6.81 -17.65
N MET A 447 1.76 -7.46 -17.27
CA MET A 447 0.46 -6.81 -17.12
C MET A 447 0.43 -5.76 -15.99
N ILE A 448 1.09 -6.05 -14.85
CA ILE A 448 1.22 -5.06 -13.76
C ILE A 448 2.05 -3.86 -14.24
N ALA A 449 3.18 -4.12 -14.92
CA ALA A 449 4.02 -3.07 -15.46
C ALA A 449 3.32 -2.27 -16.58
N GLU A 450 2.51 -2.91 -17.44
CA GLU A 450 1.66 -2.24 -18.43
C GLU A 450 0.77 -1.19 -17.77
N SER A 451 0.04 -1.56 -16.73
CA SER A 451 -0.87 -0.66 -16.01
C SER A 451 -0.15 0.51 -15.35
N LYS A 452 1.02 0.24 -14.74
CA LYS A 452 1.84 1.29 -14.12
C LYS A 452 2.39 2.27 -15.14
N LEU A 453 2.96 1.79 -16.24
CA LEU A 453 3.49 2.62 -17.31
C LEU A 453 2.38 3.41 -17.99
N PHE A 454 1.23 2.78 -18.22
CA PHE A 454 0.07 3.43 -18.79
C PHE A 454 -0.39 4.63 -17.97
N PHE A 455 -0.64 4.43 -16.67
CA PHE A 455 -1.07 5.51 -15.80
C PHE A 455 0.05 6.54 -15.54
N GLY A 456 1.30 6.08 -15.44
CA GLY A 456 2.49 6.92 -15.27
C GLY A 456 2.68 7.89 -16.43
N ASP A 457 2.31 7.50 -17.66
CA ASP A 457 2.36 8.36 -18.84
C ASP A 457 1.44 9.58 -18.68
N PHE A 458 0.24 9.41 -18.09
CA PHE A 458 -0.67 10.51 -17.80
C PHE A 458 -0.22 11.40 -16.64
N LEU A 459 0.57 10.86 -15.72
CA LEU A 459 1.13 11.65 -14.63
C LEU A 459 2.34 12.49 -15.07
N GLN A 460 3.13 12.01 -16.04
CA GLN A 460 4.40 12.60 -16.43
C GLN A 460 4.35 13.42 -17.73
N ASN A 461 3.36 13.18 -18.57
CA ASN A 461 3.25 13.80 -19.89
C ASN A 461 1.99 14.67 -20.01
N GLU A 462 1.98 15.53 -21.01
CA GLU A 462 0.87 16.45 -21.28
C GLU A 462 -0.32 15.75 -21.97
N LEU A 463 -0.82 14.67 -21.39
CA LEU A 463 -1.95 13.93 -21.93
C LEU A 463 -3.25 14.34 -21.21
N PRO A 464 -4.33 14.69 -21.96
CA PRO A 464 -5.62 15.00 -21.35
C PRO A 464 -6.16 13.84 -20.53
N VAL A 465 -6.63 14.10 -19.31
CA VAL A 465 -7.20 13.05 -18.43
C VAL A 465 -8.38 12.31 -19.08
N ALA A 466 -9.16 13.00 -19.90
CA ALA A 466 -10.26 12.40 -20.66
C ALA A 466 -9.79 11.32 -21.63
N SER A 467 -8.53 11.36 -22.11
CA SER A 467 -8.00 10.35 -23.02
C SER A 467 -7.51 9.07 -22.30
N LEU A 468 -7.53 8.99 -20.96
CA LEU A 468 -7.29 7.74 -20.22
C LEU A 468 -8.18 6.59 -20.72
N ILE A 469 -9.44 6.89 -21.01
CA ILE A 469 -10.37 5.87 -21.43
C ILE A 469 -10.10 5.37 -22.86
N HIS A 470 -9.63 6.26 -23.75
CA HIS A 470 -9.44 5.95 -25.17
C HIS A 470 -8.21 6.63 -25.77
N PRO A 471 -6.96 6.28 -25.33
CA PRO A 471 -5.73 6.85 -25.85
C PRO A 471 -5.36 6.25 -27.22
N ASP A 472 -4.36 6.84 -27.89
CA ASP A 472 -3.80 6.37 -29.16
C ASP A 472 -2.56 5.47 -29.01
N PHE A 473 -2.29 5.00 -27.78
CA PHE A 473 -1.12 4.18 -27.47
C PHE A 473 -1.44 3.04 -26.48
N ALA A 474 -0.50 2.09 -26.39
CA ALA A 474 -0.47 1.02 -25.39
C ALA A 474 0.98 0.69 -25.02
N TYR A 475 1.18 -0.06 -23.94
CA TYR A 475 2.49 -0.56 -23.52
C TYR A 475 2.57 -2.08 -23.72
N ARG A 476 3.59 -2.58 -24.44
CA ARG A 476 3.76 -4.01 -24.71
C ARG A 476 5.23 -4.39 -24.84
N ASN A 477 5.52 -5.65 -24.55
CA ASN A 477 6.71 -6.38 -25.00
C ASN A 477 6.26 -7.61 -25.77
N ASP A 478 7.21 -8.35 -26.35
CA ASP A 478 6.87 -9.52 -27.16
C ASP A 478 6.12 -10.62 -26.40
N PRO A 479 6.48 -10.97 -25.13
CA PRO A 479 5.69 -11.93 -24.34
C PRO A 479 4.25 -11.47 -24.11
N LEU A 480 4.03 -10.22 -23.77
CA LEU A 480 2.70 -9.68 -23.53
C LEU A 480 1.89 -9.56 -24.84
N ALA A 481 2.51 -9.14 -25.94
CA ALA A 481 1.89 -9.09 -27.24
C ALA A 481 1.43 -10.50 -27.69
N ALA A 482 2.29 -11.51 -27.53
CA ALA A 482 1.97 -12.90 -27.83
C ALA A 482 0.81 -13.41 -26.97
N HIS A 483 0.78 -13.07 -25.68
CA HIS A 483 -0.32 -13.42 -24.78
C HIS A 483 -1.65 -12.81 -25.23
N TYR A 484 -1.63 -11.59 -25.73
CA TYR A 484 -2.79 -10.87 -26.24
C TYR A 484 -3.17 -11.25 -27.69
N GLY A 485 -2.46 -12.18 -28.33
CA GLY A 485 -2.68 -12.55 -29.73
C GLY A 485 -2.30 -11.46 -30.74
N LEU A 486 -1.38 -10.56 -30.36
CA LEU A 486 -0.94 -9.42 -31.15
C LEU A 486 0.46 -9.67 -31.75
N PRO A 487 0.81 -8.95 -32.85
CA PRO A 487 2.15 -9.01 -33.41
C PRO A 487 3.24 -8.60 -32.42
N PRO A 488 4.46 -9.16 -32.54
CA PRO A 488 5.59 -8.77 -31.70
C PRO A 488 5.95 -7.29 -31.94
N VAL A 489 6.43 -6.64 -30.87
CA VAL A 489 6.83 -5.22 -30.90
C VAL A 489 8.36 -5.02 -30.96
N GLY A 490 9.13 -6.12 -30.96
CA GLY A 490 10.59 -6.10 -31.06
C GLY A 490 11.32 -5.89 -29.73
N SER A 491 10.66 -6.18 -28.59
CA SER A 491 11.26 -6.17 -27.26
C SER A 491 10.89 -7.41 -26.49
N ALA A 492 11.87 -8.25 -26.19
CA ALA A 492 11.66 -9.43 -25.34
C ALA A 492 11.68 -9.10 -23.82
N GLY A 493 12.12 -7.93 -23.43
CA GLY A 493 12.29 -7.51 -22.03
C GLY A 493 11.39 -6.32 -21.65
N PRO A 494 11.87 -5.07 -21.66
CA PRO A 494 11.09 -3.91 -21.25
C PRO A 494 9.88 -3.70 -22.15
N LEU A 495 8.78 -3.19 -21.55
CA LEU A 495 7.61 -2.77 -22.31
C LEU A 495 7.93 -1.49 -23.09
N LEU A 496 7.48 -1.43 -24.34
CA LEU A 496 7.59 -0.26 -25.21
C LEU A 496 6.24 0.42 -25.33
N ARG A 497 6.24 1.76 -25.40
CA ARG A 497 5.09 2.53 -25.81
C ARG A 497 4.89 2.37 -27.31
N VAL A 498 3.78 1.80 -27.72
CA VAL A 498 3.46 1.52 -29.13
C VAL A 498 2.15 2.19 -29.53
N PRO A 499 1.96 2.59 -30.80
CA PRO A 499 0.66 3.07 -31.28
C PRO A 499 -0.43 2.00 -31.04
N ALA A 500 -1.60 2.43 -30.60
CA ALA A 500 -2.77 1.57 -30.54
C ALA A 500 -3.46 1.57 -31.91
N GLU A 501 -3.04 0.66 -32.78
CA GLU A 501 -3.63 0.45 -34.10
C GLU A 501 -4.80 -0.51 -34.00
N GLY A 502 -5.99 -0.07 -34.37
CA GLY A 502 -7.21 -0.89 -34.38
C GLY A 502 -8.02 -0.84 -33.07
N PRO A 503 -9.21 -1.47 -33.07
CA PRO A 503 -10.14 -1.44 -31.93
C PRO A 503 -9.70 -2.29 -30.74
N GLU A 504 -8.83 -3.27 -30.96
CA GLU A 504 -8.70 -4.47 -30.12
C GLU A 504 -7.79 -4.22 -28.93
N ARG A 505 -7.50 -3.51 -28.23
CA ARG A 505 -6.65 -3.28 -27.04
C ARG A 505 -6.15 -1.87 -26.94
N ARG A 506 -7.10 -1.01 -26.74
CA ARG A 506 -6.88 0.42 -26.57
C ARG A 506 -7.40 0.87 -25.20
N GLY A 507 -6.57 1.60 -24.50
CA GLY A 507 -6.94 2.34 -23.31
C GLY A 507 -7.23 1.50 -22.06
N LEU A 508 -7.81 2.18 -21.09
CA LEU A 508 -8.08 1.66 -19.75
C LEU A 508 -8.83 0.33 -19.75
N LEU A 509 -9.87 0.21 -20.59
CA LEU A 509 -10.76 -0.95 -20.60
C LEU A 509 -10.12 -2.22 -21.15
N ALA A 510 -9.01 -2.09 -21.87
CA ALA A 510 -8.28 -3.21 -22.46
C ALA A 510 -7.04 -3.63 -21.66
N LEU A 511 -6.72 -3.02 -20.53
CA LEU A 511 -5.59 -3.41 -19.68
C LEU A 511 -5.78 -4.82 -19.12
N GLY A 512 -4.81 -5.70 -19.38
CA GLY A 512 -4.90 -7.10 -18.97
C GLY A 512 -4.97 -7.32 -17.47
N ALA A 513 -4.35 -6.44 -16.70
CA ALA A 513 -4.26 -6.59 -15.25
C ALA A 513 -5.63 -6.55 -14.55
N TRP A 514 -6.48 -5.55 -14.82
CA TRP A 514 -7.79 -5.47 -14.18
C TRP A 514 -8.77 -6.53 -14.72
N LEU A 515 -8.72 -6.81 -16.04
CA LEU A 515 -9.52 -7.87 -16.65
C LEU A 515 -9.26 -9.23 -16.01
N THR A 516 -7.99 -9.53 -15.74
CA THR A 516 -7.58 -10.77 -15.08
C THR A 516 -7.92 -10.74 -13.58
N ALA A 517 -7.64 -9.63 -12.88
CA ALA A 517 -7.91 -9.49 -11.46
C ALA A 517 -9.41 -9.57 -11.11
N THR A 518 -10.29 -9.26 -12.07
CA THR A 518 -11.74 -9.37 -11.95
C THR A 518 -12.31 -10.67 -12.50
N SER A 519 -11.48 -11.69 -12.72
CA SER A 519 -11.88 -13.01 -13.23
C SER A 519 -11.78 -14.09 -12.16
N ASP A 520 -12.36 -15.25 -12.43
CA ASP A 520 -12.21 -16.48 -11.64
C ASP A 520 -11.06 -17.33 -12.19
N ALA A 521 -10.66 -18.37 -11.44
CA ALA A 521 -9.52 -19.20 -11.83
C ALA A 521 -9.71 -19.91 -13.18
N ASP A 522 -10.95 -20.25 -13.54
CA ASP A 522 -11.28 -21.06 -14.72
C ASP A 522 -11.96 -20.25 -15.84
N HIS A 523 -12.50 -19.07 -15.56
CA HIS A 523 -13.28 -18.28 -16.52
C HIS A 523 -13.29 -16.78 -16.20
N SER A 524 -13.70 -15.96 -17.16
CA SER A 524 -14.05 -14.56 -16.95
C SER A 524 -15.24 -14.43 -16.00
N SER A 525 -15.44 -13.23 -15.45
CA SER A 525 -16.58 -12.95 -14.59
C SER A 525 -17.27 -11.66 -14.99
N PRO A 526 -18.35 -11.74 -15.80
CA PRO A 526 -19.15 -10.56 -16.17
C PRO A 526 -19.62 -9.77 -14.96
N ILE A 527 -20.03 -10.47 -13.89
CA ILE A 527 -20.50 -9.83 -12.65
C ILE A 527 -19.41 -8.95 -12.01
N ARG A 528 -18.18 -9.47 -11.85
CA ARG A 528 -17.07 -8.71 -11.26
C ARG A 528 -16.62 -7.57 -12.17
N ARG A 529 -16.55 -7.81 -13.48
CA ARG A 529 -16.20 -6.79 -14.48
C ARG A 529 -17.27 -5.69 -14.54
N GLY A 530 -18.54 -6.06 -14.55
CA GLY A 530 -19.66 -5.13 -14.51
C GLY A 530 -19.70 -4.31 -13.22
N ARG A 531 -19.43 -4.93 -12.06
CA ARG A 531 -19.29 -4.24 -10.79
C ARG A 531 -18.16 -3.21 -10.84
N TRP A 532 -16.98 -3.62 -11.31
CA TRP A 532 -15.85 -2.72 -11.43
C TRP A 532 -16.18 -1.52 -12.32
N ALA A 533 -16.78 -1.76 -13.49
CA ALA A 533 -17.16 -0.71 -14.41
C ALA A 533 -18.24 0.22 -13.82
N SER A 534 -19.27 -0.33 -13.15
CA SER A 534 -20.30 0.46 -12.45
C SER A 534 -19.71 1.36 -11.37
N GLU A 535 -18.86 0.81 -10.50
CA GLU A 535 -18.29 1.54 -9.38
C GLU A 535 -17.16 2.51 -9.79
N ARG A 536 -16.35 2.17 -10.82
CA ARG A 536 -15.13 2.90 -11.19
C ARG A 536 -15.26 3.84 -12.39
N LEU A 537 -16.22 3.59 -13.27
CA LEU A 537 -16.43 4.39 -14.47
C LEU A 537 -17.73 5.21 -14.42
N LEU A 538 -18.76 4.68 -13.74
CA LEU A 538 -20.05 5.34 -13.60
C LEU A 538 -20.28 5.95 -12.21
N CYS A 539 -19.41 5.67 -11.23
CA CYS A 539 -19.59 6.05 -9.82
C CYS A 539 -20.97 5.65 -9.26
N THR A 540 -21.47 4.52 -9.71
CA THR A 540 -22.73 3.92 -9.23
C THR A 540 -22.39 2.77 -8.30
N PRO A 541 -22.42 2.98 -6.97
CA PRO A 541 -22.07 1.94 -6.01
C PRO A 541 -23.12 0.83 -6.01
N ILE A 542 -22.68 -0.41 -5.96
CA ILE A 542 -23.54 -1.58 -5.86
C ILE A 542 -23.74 -1.91 -4.39
N PRO A 543 -24.98 -1.90 -3.87
CA PRO A 543 -25.23 -2.24 -2.48
C PRO A 543 -24.80 -3.69 -2.17
N PRO A 544 -24.39 -3.99 -0.93
CA PRO A 544 -24.10 -5.37 -0.53
C PRO A 544 -25.36 -6.23 -0.66
N PRO A 545 -25.20 -7.54 -0.92
CA PRO A 545 -26.35 -8.46 -1.00
C PRO A 545 -27.13 -8.46 0.32
N PRO A 546 -28.45 -8.66 0.30
CA PRO A 546 -29.25 -8.76 1.51
C PRO A 546 -28.72 -9.85 2.46
N PRO A 547 -28.87 -9.69 3.79
CA PRO A 547 -28.45 -10.71 4.74
C PRO A 547 -29.14 -12.07 4.47
N GLY A 548 -28.35 -13.15 4.44
CA GLY A 548 -28.85 -14.51 4.22
C GLY A 548 -28.88 -14.97 2.76
N VAL A 549 -28.51 -14.12 1.81
CA VAL A 549 -28.27 -14.55 0.43
C VAL A 549 -26.91 -15.22 0.36
N VAL A 550 -26.90 -16.53 0.01
CA VAL A 550 -25.67 -17.27 -0.26
C VAL A 550 -25.21 -16.91 -1.67
N PHE A 551 -23.99 -16.44 -1.80
CA PHE A 551 -23.41 -16.12 -3.09
C PHE A 551 -22.98 -17.42 -3.79
N GLU A 552 -23.84 -17.96 -4.62
CA GLU A 552 -23.49 -19.04 -5.54
C GLU A 552 -23.32 -18.45 -6.94
N PRO A 553 -22.18 -18.70 -7.62
CA PRO A 553 -22.05 -18.35 -9.03
C PRO A 553 -23.21 -18.97 -9.83
N PRO A 554 -23.71 -18.30 -10.86
CA PRO A 554 -24.76 -18.91 -11.70
C PRO A 554 -24.26 -20.23 -12.27
N ASP A 555 -25.06 -21.30 -12.07
CA ASP A 555 -24.79 -22.61 -12.66
C ASP A 555 -25.02 -22.53 -14.19
N LEU A 556 -23.95 -22.65 -14.96
CA LEU A 556 -23.98 -22.69 -16.41
C LEU A 556 -24.53 -24.03 -16.97
N GLY A 557 -24.74 -25.01 -16.08
CA GLY A 557 -25.10 -26.40 -16.48
C GLY A 557 -26.45 -26.61 -17.18
N GLY A 558 -27.22 -25.56 -17.42
CA GLY A 558 -28.52 -25.61 -18.10
C GLY A 558 -28.74 -24.51 -19.10
N ALA A 559 -27.76 -23.60 -19.28
CA ALA A 559 -27.86 -22.46 -20.18
C ALA A 559 -27.01 -22.69 -21.45
N ASP A 560 -27.53 -22.24 -22.60
CA ASP A 560 -26.81 -22.34 -23.88
C ASP A 560 -25.77 -21.19 -24.04
N SER A 561 -25.85 -20.15 -23.20
CA SER A 561 -24.88 -19.02 -23.20
C SER A 561 -24.70 -18.40 -21.80
N VAL A 562 -23.61 -17.62 -21.62
CA VAL A 562 -23.38 -16.85 -20.40
C VAL A 562 -24.53 -15.86 -20.14
N ARG A 563 -25.04 -15.21 -21.18
CA ARG A 563 -26.20 -14.30 -21.07
C ARG A 563 -27.43 -15.02 -20.52
N GLU A 564 -27.74 -16.18 -21.07
CA GLU A 564 -28.89 -16.96 -20.63
C GLU A 564 -28.77 -17.37 -19.17
N ALA A 565 -27.57 -17.80 -18.73
CA ALA A 565 -27.31 -18.13 -17.33
C ALA A 565 -27.54 -16.92 -16.42
N LEU A 566 -27.06 -15.74 -16.82
CA LEU A 566 -27.26 -14.51 -16.06
C LEU A 566 -28.74 -14.08 -16.06
N GLU A 567 -29.50 -14.27 -17.17
CA GLU A 567 -30.94 -14.01 -17.24
C GLU A 567 -31.73 -14.97 -16.34
N MET A 568 -31.34 -16.24 -16.29
CA MET A 568 -31.90 -17.20 -15.33
C MET A 568 -31.66 -16.77 -13.88
N HIS A 569 -30.46 -16.32 -13.57
CA HIS A 569 -30.12 -15.82 -12.23
C HIS A 569 -30.93 -14.56 -11.85
N ARG A 570 -31.15 -13.64 -12.82
CA ARG A 570 -31.98 -12.43 -12.63
C ARG A 570 -33.47 -12.72 -12.52
N SER A 571 -33.92 -13.92 -12.86
CA SER A 571 -35.33 -14.31 -12.69
C SER A 571 -35.75 -14.35 -11.21
N ASP A 572 -34.80 -14.47 -10.29
CA ASP A 572 -35.03 -14.33 -8.84
C ASP A 572 -35.16 -12.83 -8.48
N PRO A 573 -36.30 -12.38 -7.92
CA PRO A 573 -36.50 -10.99 -7.53
C PRO A 573 -35.48 -10.46 -6.50
N ALA A 574 -34.88 -11.33 -5.69
CA ALA A 574 -33.85 -10.95 -4.74
C ALA A 574 -32.53 -10.58 -5.42
N CYS A 575 -32.26 -11.15 -6.59
CA CYS A 575 -31.04 -10.94 -7.37
C CYS A 575 -31.21 -9.85 -8.44
N ALA A 576 -32.42 -9.71 -8.97
CA ALA A 576 -32.74 -8.88 -10.14
C ALA A 576 -32.30 -7.43 -10.03
N GLY A 577 -32.44 -6.81 -8.83
CA GLY A 577 -32.19 -5.38 -8.63
C GLY A 577 -30.72 -4.97 -8.88
N CYS A 578 -29.76 -5.78 -8.40
CA CYS A 578 -28.34 -5.53 -8.58
C CYS A 578 -27.85 -6.04 -9.93
N HIS A 579 -28.28 -7.26 -10.32
CA HIS A 579 -27.79 -7.93 -11.52
C HIS A 579 -28.31 -7.31 -12.82
N ALA A 580 -29.43 -6.57 -12.80
CA ALA A 580 -29.91 -5.82 -13.95
C ALA A 580 -28.90 -4.81 -14.52
N LEU A 581 -28.07 -4.23 -13.66
CA LEU A 581 -27.00 -3.32 -14.07
C LEU A 581 -25.66 -4.06 -14.30
N LEU A 582 -25.29 -4.93 -13.35
CA LEU A 582 -23.98 -5.58 -13.37
C LEU A 582 -23.79 -6.47 -14.59
N ASP A 583 -24.77 -7.31 -14.87
CA ASP A 583 -24.65 -8.35 -15.90
C ASP A 583 -24.61 -7.75 -17.29
N VAL A 584 -25.51 -6.79 -17.58
CA VAL A 584 -25.59 -6.17 -18.91
C VAL A 584 -24.37 -5.32 -19.23
N LEU A 585 -23.75 -4.69 -18.22
CA LEU A 585 -22.52 -3.93 -18.38
C LEU A 585 -21.33 -4.88 -18.52
N GLY A 586 -21.30 -5.95 -17.72
CA GLY A 586 -20.17 -6.88 -17.64
C GLY A 586 -20.03 -7.81 -18.85
N ILE A 587 -21.14 -8.21 -19.45
CA ILE A 587 -21.13 -9.01 -20.69
C ILE A 587 -20.37 -8.32 -21.82
N GLY A 588 -20.39 -6.99 -21.87
CA GLY A 588 -19.61 -6.23 -22.83
C GLY A 588 -18.10 -6.48 -22.80
N PHE A 589 -17.57 -7.13 -21.76
CA PHE A 589 -16.15 -7.48 -21.65
C PHE A 589 -15.84 -8.96 -21.90
N GLU A 590 -16.81 -9.75 -22.35
CA GLU A 590 -16.61 -11.19 -22.61
C GLU A 590 -15.77 -11.49 -23.87
N GLU A 591 -15.43 -10.47 -24.65
CA GLU A 591 -14.39 -10.57 -25.67
C GLU A 591 -13.00 -10.92 -25.11
N TYR A 592 -12.84 -10.88 -23.78
CA TYR A 592 -11.61 -11.28 -23.07
C TYR A 592 -11.88 -12.43 -22.08
N ASN A 593 -11.11 -13.50 -22.17
CA ASN A 593 -11.19 -14.63 -21.24
C ASN A 593 -10.66 -14.28 -19.83
N GLY A 594 -10.59 -15.26 -18.93
CA GLY A 594 -10.18 -15.10 -17.54
C GLY A 594 -8.74 -14.64 -17.30
N VAL A 595 -7.88 -14.69 -18.31
CA VAL A 595 -6.51 -14.19 -18.32
C VAL A 595 -6.30 -13.08 -19.36
N ALA A 596 -7.36 -12.40 -19.71
CA ALA A 596 -7.37 -11.28 -20.64
C ALA A 596 -6.87 -11.61 -22.06
N GLN A 597 -6.93 -12.85 -22.52
CA GLN A 597 -6.73 -13.20 -23.93
C GLN A 597 -8.00 -12.95 -24.73
N PRO A 598 -7.90 -12.63 -26.03
CA PRO A 598 -9.08 -12.44 -26.88
C PRO A 598 -9.84 -13.77 -27.05
N VAL A 599 -11.15 -13.72 -27.00
CA VAL A 599 -12.05 -14.83 -27.32
C VAL A 599 -12.33 -14.78 -28.84
N LEU A 600 -11.90 -15.79 -29.54
CA LEU A 600 -12.02 -15.87 -31.01
C LEU A 600 -13.28 -16.70 -31.39
N ASP A 601 -14.44 -16.24 -30.93
CA ASP A 601 -15.72 -16.86 -31.25
C ASP A 601 -16.57 -15.89 -32.11
N PRO A 602 -16.91 -16.25 -33.36
CA PRO A 602 -17.71 -15.38 -34.20
C PRO A 602 -19.19 -15.24 -33.75
N GLU A 603 -19.65 -16.12 -32.85
CA GLU A 603 -21.00 -16.09 -32.26
C GLU A 603 -20.99 -15.47 -30.84
N LEU A 604 -19.86 -14.88 -30.45
CA LEU A 604 -19.72 -14.26 -29.12
C LEU A 604 -20.75 -13.17 -28.89
N ASP A 605 -21.53 -13.32 -27.84
CA ASP A 605 -22.47 -12.29 -27.38
C ASP A 605 -21.78 -11.42 -26.31
N ASN A 606 -21.25 -10.27 -26.74
CA ASN A 606 -20.65 -9.24 -25.91
C ASN A 606 -21.39 -7.89 -26.02
N LEU A 607 -22.68 -7.93 -26.38
CA LEU A 607 -23.53 -6.74 -26.41
C LEU A 607 -23.84 -6.29 -24.97
N GLY A 608 -23.28 -5.20 -24.56
CA GLY A 608 -23.49 -4.55 -23.25
C GLY A 608 -24.52 -3.42 -23.35
N GLU A 609 -24.99 -2.95 -22.18
CA GLU A 609 -25.93 -1.83 -22.07
C GLU A 609 -25.54 -0.94 -20.86
N LEU A 610 -25.62 0.37 -21.08
CA LEU A 610 -25.44 1.39 -20.04
C LEU A 610 -26.79 1.70 -19.35
N PRO A 611 -26.78 2.32 -18.15
CA PRO A 611 -28.01 2.65 -17.41
C PRO A 611 -28.97 3.58 -18.14
N ASP A 612 -28.50 4.34 -19.14
CA ASP A 612 -29.31 5.21 -19.98
C ASP A 612 -29.94 4.50 -21.19
N GLY A 613 -29.71 3.19 -21.34
CA GLY A 613 -30.19 2.36 -22.46
C GLY A 613 -29.29 2.38 -23.70
N SER A 614 -28.13 3.08 -23.65
CA SER A 614 -27.13 3.04 -24.72
C SER A 614 -26.48 1.67 -24.78
N THR A 615 -26.43 1.06 -25.95
CA THR A 615 -25.78 -0.25 -26.15
C THR A 615 -24.38 -0.10 -26.74
N PHE A 616 -23.51 -1.06 -26.44
CA PHE A 616 -22.15 -1.12 -26.96
C PHE A 616 -21.74 -2.58 -27.19
N ASN A 617 -20.84 -2.79 -28.14
CA ASN A 617 -20.32 -4.10 -28.47
C ASN A 617 -18.79 -4.13 -28.15
N GLY A 618 -18.45 -4.70 -27.00
CA GLY A 618 -17.07 -4.80 -26.54
C GLY A 618 -16.52 -3.53 -25.88
N ALA A 619 -15.34 -3.67 -25.28
CA ALA A 619 -14.64 -2.62 -24.53
C ALA A 619 -14.31 -1.39 -25.39
N HIS A 620 -14.05 -1.61 -26.69
CA HIS A 620 -13.70 -0.52 -27.60
C HIS A 620 -14.86 0.47 -27.80
N GLU A 621 -16.07 -0.01 -28.14
CA GLU A 621 -17.23 0.87 -28.31
C GLU A 621 -17.61 1.55 -27.00
N LEU A 622 -17.53 0.82 -25.86
CA LEU A 622 -17.75 1.40 -24.55
C LEU A 622 -16.74 2.54 -24.28
N SER A 623 -15.47 2.34 -24.62
CA SER A 623 -14.46 3.39 -24.43
C SER A 623 -14.73 4.64 -25.27
N GLN A 624 -15.28 4.48 -26.48
CA GLN A 624 -15.70 5.60 -27.33
C GLN A 624 -16.90 6.35 -26.72
N LEU A 625 -17.91 5.64 -26.25
CA LEU A 625 -19.08 6.25 -25.59
C LEU A 625 -18.64 7.09 -24.38
N PHE A 626 -17.71 6.60 -23.57
CA PHE A 626 -17.16 7.36 -22.45
C PHE A 626 -16.28 8.53 -22.91
N ALA A 627 -15.50 8.38 -23.98
CA ALA A 627 -14.69 9.49 -24.53
C ALA A 627 -15.58 10.63 -25.05
N ASP A 628 -16.78 10.34 -25.52
CA ASP A 628 -17.74 11.31 -26.01
C ASP A 628 -18.64 11.91 -24.91
N SER A 629 -18.57 11.41 -23.67
CA SER A 629 -19.42 11.83 -22.54
C SER A 629 -18.61 12.46 -21.40
N ASP A 630 -19.30 13.18 -20.50
CA ASP A 630 -18.67 13.76 -19.29
C ASP A 630 -18.56 12.73 -18.15
N VAL A 631 -19.25 11.60 -18.27
CA VAL A 631 -19.45 10.62 -17.19
C VAL A 631 -18.15 10.07 -16.66
N PHE A 632 -17.22 9.71 -17.55
CA PHE A 632 -15.92 9.15 -17.14
C PHE A 632 -15.08 10.17 -16.35
N VAL A 633 -14.94 11.41 -16.86
CA VAL A 633 -14.12 12.44 -16.18
C VAL A 633 -14.75 12.84 -14.86
N GLU A 634 -16.09 12.91 -14.80
CA GLU A 634 -16.81 13.20 -13.55
C GLU A 634 -16.58 12.10 -12.50
N CYS A 635 -16.71 10.82 -12.90
CA CYS A 635 -16.43 9.71 -11.98
C CYS A 635 -14.95 9.63 -11.58
N PHE A 636 -14.03 9.81 -12.52
CA PHE A 636 -12.60 9.81 -12.22
C PHE A 636 -12.22 10.92 -11.22
N THR A 637 -12.76 12.13 -11.40
CA THR A 637 -12.53 13.26 -10.47
C THR A 637 -13.04 12.95 -9.07
N ARG A 638 -14.25 12.37 -8.93
CA ARG A 638 -14.80 11.95 -7.64
C ARG A 638 -13.99 10.83 -6.99
N THR A 639 -13.51 9.90 -7.78
CA THR A 639 -12.68 8.78 -7.32
C THR A 639 -11.32 9.28 -6.83
N LEU A 640 -10.68 10.19 -7.59
CA LEU A 640 -9.42 10.81 -7.20
C LEU A 640 -9.56 11.62 -5.90
N PHE A 641 -10.66 12.38 -5.76
CA PHE A 641 -10.99 13.08 -4.52
C PHE A 641 -11.18 12.11 -3.34
N THR A 642 -11.90 11.01 -3.54
CA THR A 642 -12.14 9.99 -2.50
C THR A 642 -10.82 9.46 -1.95
N TYR A 643 -9.87 9.15 -2.83
CA TYR A 643 -8.53 8.72 -2.43
C TYR A 643 -7.76 9.84 -1.73
N ALA A 644 -7.73 11.05 -2.31
CA ALA A 644 -7.00 12.21 -1.79
C ALA A 644 -7.47 12.64 -0.39
N ALA A 645 -8.79 12.62 -0.17
CA ALA A 645 -9.40 13.01 1.10
C ALA A 645 -9.44 11.87 2.14
N GLY A 646 -9.27 10.60 1.71
CA GLY A 646 -9.42 9.42 2.58
C GLY A 646 -10.84 9.23 3.10
N ARG A 647 -11.83 9.75 2.37
CA ARG A 647 -13.26 9.63 2.67
C ARG A 647 -14.09 9.61 1.38
N PRO A 648 -15.27 9.02 1.38
CA PRO A 648 -16.17 9.16 0.24
C PRO A 648 -16.56 10.63 0.03
N TRP A 649 -16.83 10.99 -1.22
CA TRP A 649 -17.47 12.28 -1.52
C TRP A 649 -18.95 12.27 -1.08
N GLY A 650 -19.47 13.44 -0.73
CA GLY A 650 -20.84 13.60 -0.27
C GLY A 650 -21.58 14.74 -0.97
N PRO A 651 -22.80 15.05 -0.50
CA PRO A 651 -23.65 16.09 -1.12
C PRO A 651 -22.97 17.45 -1.26
N HIS A 652 -22.15 17.84 -0.26
CA HIS A 652 -21.40 19.12 -0.28
C HIS A 652 -20.26 19.14 -1.29
N ASP A 653 -19.70 17.98 -1.62
CA ASP A 653 -18.62 17.83 -2.60
C ASP A 653 -19.14 17.72 -4.03
N ALA A 654 -20.41 17.31 -4.19
CA ALA A 654 -20.98 16.95 -5.49
C ALA A 654 -20.90 18.08 -6.52
N LEU A 655 -21.27 19.30 -6.14
CA LEU A 655 -21.26 20.44 -7.06
C LEU A 655 -19.83 20.93 -7.39
N PRO A 656 -18.93 21.16 -6.40
CA PRO A 656 -17.54 21.52 -6.69
C PRO A 656 -16.82 20.49 -7.57
N LEU A 657 -16.94 19.20 -7.27
CA LEU A 657 -16.28 18.13 -8.04
C LEU A 657 -16.85 18.01 -9.46
N ARG A 658 -18.15 18.18 -9.63
CA ARG A 658 -18.77 18.19 -10.96
C ARG A 658 -18.32 19.38 -11.79
N GLN A 659 -18.28 20.58 -11.22
CA GLN A 659 -17.79 21.77 -11.91
C GLN A 659 -16.33 21.60 -12.34
N LEU A 660 -15.48 21.07 -11.45
CA LEU A 660 -14.10 20.74 -11.76
C LEU A 660 -13.98 19.76 -12.93
N ALA A 661 -14.75 18.68 -12.91
CA ALA A 661 -14.74 17.68 -13.98
C ALA A 661 -15.15 18.24 -15.34
N LEU A 662 -16.21 19.06 -15.38
CA LEU A 662 -16.68 19.72 -16.62
C LEU A 662 -15.62 20.69 -17.15
N THR A 663 -14.96 21.47 -16.30
CA THR A 663 -13.87 22.36 -16.68
C THR A 663 -12.66 21.56 -17.19
N ALA A 664 -12.26 20.50 -16.47
CA ALA A 664 -11.15 19.65 -16.85
C ALA A 664 -11.36 19.00 -18.24
N ARG A 665 -12.59 18.62 -18.56
CA ARG A 665 -12.92 18.09 -19.87
C ARG A 665 -12.90 19.19 -20.94
N ALA A 666 -13.55 20.33 -20.68
CA ALA A 666 -13.67 21.44 -21.65
C ALA A 666 -12.31 22.04 -22.02
N GLU A 667 -11.41 22.15 -21.06
CA GLU A 667 -10.07 22.72 -21.19
C GLU A 667 -8.98 21.65 -21.40
N ALA A 668 -9.36 20.37 -21.53
CA ALA A 668 -8.47 19.24 -21.76
C ALA A 668 -7.35 19.14 -20.70
N TYR A 669 -7.69 19.24 -19.41
CA TYR A 669 -6.70 19.17 -18.33
C TYR A 669 -5.91 17.87 -18.38
N THR A 670 -4.61 17.98 -18.15
CA THR A 670 -3.75 16.84 -17.84
C THR A 670 -4.03 16.35 -16.42
N LEU A 671 -3.56 15.15 -16.08
CA LEU A 671 -3.69 14.63 -14.71
C LEU A 671 -3.03 15.54 -13.65
N PRO A 672 -1.82 16.09 -13.87
CA PRO A 672 -1.26 17.11 -12.98
C PRO A 672 -2.14 18.36 -12.82
N GLN A 673 -2.72 18.87 -13.89
CA GLN A 673 -3.64 20.03 -13.82
C GLN A 673 -4.94 19.71 -13.09
N LEU A 674 -5.47 18.50 -13.26
CA LEU A 674 -6.65 18.05 -12.51
C LEU A 674 -6.33 17.92 -11.01
N ILE A 675 -5.14 17.39 -10.66
CA ILE A 675 -4.66 17.31 -9.27
C ILE A 675 -4.51 18.72 -8.67
N ASP A 676 -3.86 19.64 -9.37
CA ASP A 676 -3.72 21.03 -8.94
C ASP A 676 -5.08 21.68 -8.69
N ALA A 677 -5.98 21.61 -9.66
CA ALA A 677 -7.32 22.17 -9.52
C ALA A 677 -8.14 21.49 -8.40
N LEU A 678 -7.98 20.17 -8.18
CA LEU A 678 -8.64 19.42 -7.10
C LEU A 678 -8.24 19.93 -5.72
N VAL A 679 -6.94 20.14 -5.50
CA VAL A 679 -6.44 20.58 -4.19
C VAL A 679 -6.83 22.03 -3.87
N HIS A 680 -7.18 22.82 -4.88
CA HIS A 680 -7.72 24.18 -4.72
C HIS A 680 -9.23 24.21 -4.40
N THR A 681 -9.93 23.07 -4.51
CA THR A 681 -11.37 23.04 -4.19
C THR A 681 -11.63 23.21 -2.67
N PRO A 682 -12.77 23.81 -2.30
CA PRO A 682 -13.19 23.84 -0.90
C PRO A 682 -13.33 22.45 -0.28
N SER A 683 -13.70 21.45 -1.07
CA SER A 683 -13.80 20.03 -0.65
C SER A 683 -12.47 19.46 -0.15
N PHE A 684 -11.34 19.91 -0.72
CA PHE A 684 -10.01 19.46 -0.32
C PHE A 684 -9.40 20.37 0.75
N ARG A 685 -9.49 21.71 0.61
CA ARG A 685 -8.89 22.69 1.53
C ARG A 685 -9.68 22.86 2.82
N GLY A 686 -10.97 22.60 2.76
CA GLY A 686 -11.87 22.76 3.90
C GLY A 686 -11.96 21.52 4.78
N PRO A 687 -12.60 21.66 5.94
CA PRO A 687 -12.98 20.54 6.78
C PRO A 687 -14.07 19.68 6.12
N ALA A 688 -14.13 18.40 6.49
CA ALA A 688 -15.24 17.55 6.09
C ALA A 688 -16.54 18.00 6.76
N PRO A 689 -17.68 18.03 6.04
CA PRO A 689 -18.97 18.35 6.62
C PRO A 689 -19.41 17.37 7.72
N LEU A 690 -20.16 17.86 8.71
CA LEU A 690 -20.60 17.07 9.88
C LEU A 690 -21.54 15.91 9.52
N ASP A 691 -22.29 16.04 8.44
CA ASP A 691 -23.26 15.03 7.97
C ASP A 691 -22.62 13.76 7.39
N GLN A 692 -21.27 13.72 7.28
CA GLN A 692 -20.51 12.55 6.82
C GLN A 692 -19.80 11.81 7.96
N ALA A 693 -20.05 12.16 9.21
CA ALA A 693 -19.37 11.61 10.38
C ALA A 693 -20.03 10.34 10.97
N GLU A 694 -21.08 9.75 10.32
CA GLU A 694 -21.76 8.52 10.76
C GLU A 694 -21.27 7.25 10.06
#